data_f67d808187ded105bc830594a3f83750
#
_entry.id   f67d808187ded105bc830594a3f83750
#
_cell.length_a   1.000
_cell.length_b   1.000
_cell.length_c   1.000
_cell.angle_alpha   90.00
_cell.angle_beta   90.00
_cell.angle_gamma   90.00
#
_symmetry.space_group_name_H-M   'P 1'
#
loop_
_entity.id
_entity.type
_entity.pdbx_description
1 polymer ?
#
loop_
_entity_poly.entity_id
_entity_poly.type
_entity_poly.pdbx_seq_one_letter_code
_entity_poly.pdbx_strand_id
1 'polypeptide(L)'
;MGLFTDGFKLLKKASEPLYKTPKSIQETIEIMAVAENGIFEVSKNKYSKCYRFQDINYTTATEDEQIGIFERYCKFLNSLDCNYKITINNKNKNMDELRDKVLIAEKNDGFNNYRSIYNDIIEEKIIEGRQGIEQERYLTITIERKNFEEAKAQFATLEATIHKAFIELGAEIVPLNGNERLKVLYDYYHLGDEGSFDFDIKKAKKVGADFRNDLCNGMVKYFPDHFEDESKFCKALFIKKYPSSLSDRFINEITSLPVHSITSIDVVPVPKDLTTKVLQKKYLGIESDIIKQQRVRNKNNDFSTEISYAKRTEKKEIEEIMDDVRENDQCLFFVGVTIILMAESKKELESVCETVETIGKRNSCTIDTHYLKQREALNTALPIGVRQVETMRTLLTQSLAVLMPFNVQELNDSTGNYYGINQISKNVNIGNRKKLINGNGFVFGVPGSGKSFFCKMEMGSVFLSGDDEIIVIDPMNEYFDIAETYGGTVVNMSIYTDNYVNPLEMDVWSLDPNDSKGMVREKGEFMLGLCEQCIGDSLNSRQKSIIDRCVRKLYIDIARSKEKYIPVMSDFYDILMAQPEDEAKDIALSLELFVNGSLNIFNHQTNVDVDNRFTVYGIRDLGTELIAAIAILYNSPFALFLPPLESGDTVQTVTSAYVQEFNRDVKRKACQCKRGCKSKG
;
A
#
# COMPACT_ATOMS: atom_id res chain seq x y z
N MET A 1 32.87 -27.63 13.25
CA MET A 1 32.54 -26.54 14.19
C MET A 1 33.73 -25.62 14.53
N GLY A 2 35.00 -26.00 14.38
CA GLY A 2 36.16 -25.16 14.73
C GLY A 2 36.69 -24.24 13.63
N LEU A 3 36.32 -24.42 12.38
CA LEU A 3 36.92 -23.71 11.24
C LEU A 3 36.27 -22.39 10.87
N PHE A 4 35.03 -22.15 11.28
CA PHE A 4 34.35 -20.87 11.09
C PHE A 4 34.71 -19.82 12.15
N THR A 5 35.19 -20.25 13.33
CA THR A 5 35.70 -19.34 14.36
C THR A 5 37.05 -18.72 13.99
N ASP A 6 37.85 -19.36 13.17
CA ASP A 6 39.18 -18.84 12.79
C ASP A 6 39.12 -17.81 11.65
N GLY A 7 38.16 -17.89 10.76
CA GLY A 7 37.88 -16.83 9.77
C GLY A 7 37.43 -15.52 10.43
N PHE A 8 36.65 -15.60 11.50
CA PHE A 8 36.22 -14.45 12.30
C PHE A 8 37.36 -13.88 13.17
N LYS A 9 38.30 -14.73 13.64
CA LYS A 9 39.48 -14.28 14.40
C LYS A 9 40.49 -13.48 13.57
N LEU A 10 40.53 -13.67 12.25
CA LEU A 10 41.39 -12.87 11.35
C LEU A 10 40.90 -11.43 11.16
N LEU A 11 39.65 -11.15 11.50
CA LEU A 11 39.08 -9.79 11.53
C LEU A 11 39.21 -9.08 12.89
N LYS A 12 39.63 -9.79 13.95
CA LYS A 12 39.89 -9.24 15.30
C LYS A 12 41.38 -9.21 15.63
N LYS A 13 42.13 -8.26 15.05
CA LYS A 13 43.35 -7.72 15.65
C LYS A 13 43.20 -6.22 15.86
N ALA A 14 42.32 -5.85 16.76
CA ALA A 14 42.35 -4.59 17.45
C ALA A 14 42.51 -4.91 18.96
N SER A 15 43.37 -4.19 19.65
CA SER A 15 43.57 -4.29 21.10
C SER A 15 42.25 -4.39 21.83
N GLU A 16 42.02 -5.46 22.60
CA GLU A 16 40.79 -5.61 23.38
C GLU A 16 40.65 -4.43 24.37
N PRO A 17 39.59 -3.67 24.31
CA PRO A 17 39.35 -2.63 25.27
C PRO A 17 39.13 -3.28 26.66
N LEU A 18 39.54 -2.59 27.72
CA LEU A 18 39.25 -2.99 29.09
C LEU A 18 37.72 -3.17 29.25
N TYR A 19 37.33 -4.33 29.80
CA TYR A 19 35.91 -4.60 30.10
C TYR A 19 35.38 -3.57 31.11
N LYS A 20 34.35 -2.85 30.74
CA LYS A 20 33.63 -1.90 31.60
C LYS A 20 32.18 -2.36 31.73
N THR A 21 31.73 -2.52 32.96
CA THR A 21 30.29 -2.76 33.23
C THR A 21 29.51 -1.47 33.01
N PRO A 22 28.50 -1.46 32.15
CA PRO A 22 27.62 -0.30 32.01
C PRO A 22 26.95 0.05 33.32
N LYS A 23 26.94 1.32 33.70
CA LYS A 23 26.36 1.81 34.93
C LYS A 23 24.92 2.32 34.76
N SER A 24 24.52 2.58 33.54
CA SER A 24 23.17 3.02 33.19
C SER A 24 22.73 2.39 31.87
N ILE A 25 21.44 2.46 31.57
CA ILE A 25 20.87 1.98 30.31
C ILE A 25 21.41 2.77 29.13
N GLN A 26 21.63 4.08 29.29
CA GLN A 26 22.18 4.97 28.27
C GLN A 26 23.58 4.51 27.82
N GLU A 27 24.38 3.92 28.70
CA GLU A 27 25.69 3.34 28.36
C GLU A 27 25.57 2.02 27.58
N THR A 28 24.39 1.38 27.57
CA THR A 28 24.13 0.16 26.79
C THR A 28 23.71 0.45 25.37
N ILE A 29 23.28 1.69 25.04
CA ILE A 29 22.88 2.11 23.72
C ILE A 29 24.16 2.35 22.87
N GLU A 30 24.39 1.51 21.88
CA GLU A 30 25.56 1.53 21.03
C GLU A 30 25.46 2.59 19.90
N ILE A 31 25.29 3.86 20.28
CA ILE A 31 25.29 5.01 19.38
C ILE A 31 26.27 6.05 19.94
N MET A 32 27.34 6.34 19.21
CA MET A 32 28.34 7.32 19.63
C MET A 32 27.96 8.74 19.24
N ALA A 33 27.40 8.92 18.01
CA ALA A 33 26.96 10.21 17.51
C ALA A 33 25.81 10.07 16.54
N VAL A 34 24.98 11.13 16.44
CA VAL A 34 23.82 11.23 15.57
C VAL A 34 23.95 12.46 14.69
N ALA A 35 23.61 12.32 13.40
CA ALA A 35 23.59 13.43 12.44
C ALA A 35 22.16 13.73 11.97
N GLU A 36 21.87 14.98 11.63
CA GLU A 36 20.56 15.43 11.15
C GLU A 36 20.07 14.63 9.91
N ASN A 37 20.99 14.21 9.04
CA ASN A 37 20.68 13.41 7.83
C ASN A 37 20.45 11.93 8.10
N GLY A 38 20.30 11.54 9.36
CA GLY A 38 20.00 10.15 9.75
C GLY A 38 21.20 9.20 9.77
N ILE A 39 22.42 9.67 9.54
CA ILE A 39 23.64 8.84 9.71
C ILE A 39 24.01 8.82 11.18
N PHE A 40 24.12 7.62 11.75
CA PHE A 40 24.61 7.41 13.12
C PHE A 40 26.02 6.82 13.09
N GLU A 41 26.91 7.31 13.94
CA GLU A 41 28.16 6.65 14.26
C GLU A 41 27.92 5.67 15.41
N VAL A 42 27.97 4.37 15.11
CA VAL A 42 27.64 3.29 16.07
C VAL A 42 28.88 2.73 16.78
N SER A 43 30.04 2.89 16.19
CA SER A 43 31.34 2.67 16.80
C SER A 43 32.39 3.42 15.99
N LYS A 44 33.61 3.49 16.48
CA LYS A 44 34.71 4.20 15.79
C LYS A 44 34.83 3.76 14.32
N ASN A 45 34.65 4.70 13.40
CA ASN A 45 34.69 4.49 11.96
C ASN A 45 33.58 3.61 11.37
N LYS A 46 32.55 3.28 12.15
CA LYS A 46 31.36 2.56 11.71
C LYS A 46 30.14 3.46 11.71
N TYR A 47 29.55 3.57 10.53
CA TYR A 47 28.40 4.43 10.30
C TYR A 47 27.22 3.61 9.82
N SER A 48 26.01 3.97 10.28
CA SER A 48 24.79 3.31 9.84
C SER A 48 23.76 4.33 9.38
N LYS A 49 22.93 3.95 8.38
CA LYS A 49 21.77 4.71 7.90
C LYS A 49 20.56 3.79 7.82
N CYS A 50 19.40 4.30 8.19
CA CYS A 50 18.16 3.55 8.26
C CYS A 50 17.14 4.12 7.26
N TYR A 51 16.41 3.22 6.61
CA TYR A 51 15.36 3.50 5.64
C TYR A 51 14.09 2.79 6.09
N ARG A 52 12.95 3.46 5.99
CA ARG A 52 11.63 2.84 6.14
C ARG A 52 11.10 2.46 4.77
N PHE A 53 10.55 1.26 4.63
CA PHE A 53 9.96 0.81 3.38
C PHE A 53 8.57 0.22 3.58
N GLN A 54 7.77 0.30 2.51
CA GLN A 54 6.41 -0.20 2.48
C GLN A 54 6.37 -1.70 2.14
N ASP A 55 5.27 -2.35 2.53
CA ASP A 55 4.96 -3.71 2.10
C ASP A 55 4.48 -3.74 0.64
N ILE A 56 4.50 -4.91 0.05
CA ILE A 56 3.94 -5.18 -1.27
C ILE A 56 2.96 -6.35 -1.20
N ASN A 57 2.06 -6.45 -2.17
CA ASN A 57 1.05 -7.51 -2.25
C ASN A 57 1.67 -8.83 -2.74
N TYR A 58 2.54 -9.44 -1.92
CA TYR A 58 3.17 -10.72 -2.24
C TYR A 58 2.22 -11.89 -2.05
N THR A 59 1.56 -11.98 -0.88
CA THR A 59 0.72 -13.13 -0.53
C THR A 59 -0.54 -13.24 -1.39
N THR A 60 -1.03 -12.11 -1.94
CA THR A 60 -2.22 -12.04 -2.80
C THR A 60 -1.89 -12.06 -4.30
N ALA A 61 -0.61 -12.00 -4.66
CA ALA A 61 -0.17 -12.03 -6.04
C ALA A 61 -0.36 -13.40 -6.69
N THR A 62 -0.44 -13.46 -8.01
CA THR A 62 -0.44 -14.71 -8.77
C THR A 62 0.91 -15.43 -8.64
N GLU A 63 0.96 -16.73 -8.92
CA GLU A 63 2.18 -17.54 -8.81
C GLU A 63 3.33 -16.98 -9.66
N ASP A 64 3.03 -16.55 -10.88
CA ASP A 64 4.01 -15.93 -11.79
C ASP A 64 4.53 -14.60 -11.24
N GLU A 65 3.67 -13.78 -10.66
CA GLU A 65 4.04 -12.52 -10.03
C GLU A 65 4.88 -12.74 -8.77
N GLN A 66 4.54 -13.75 -7.93
CA GLN A 66 5.33 -14.12 -6.76
C GLN A 66 6.75 -14.53 -7.15
N ILE A 67 6.89 -15.36 -8.20
CA ILE A 67 8.20 -15.73 -8.75
C ILE A 67 8.97 -14.48 -9.22
N GLY A 68 8.31 -13.59 -9.96
CA GLY A 68 8.93 -12.34 -10.42
C GLY A 68 9.39 -11.42 -9.27
N ILE A 69 8.61 -11.32 -8.20
CA ILE A 69 8.98 -10.56 -6.99
C ILE A 69 10.18 -11.21 -6.30
N PHE A 70 10.14 -12.54 -6.15
CA PHE A 70 11.23 -13.31 -5.54
C PHE A 70 12.56 -13.12 -6.28
N GLU A 71 12.55 -13.20 -7.62
CA GLU A 71 13.76 -12.97 -8.44
C GLU A 71 14.29 -11.54 -8.31
N ARG A 72 13.41 -10.52 -8.33
CA ARG A 72 13.82 -9.13 -8.10
C ARG A 72 14.40 -8.93 -6.71
N TYR A 73 13.81 -9.58 -5.71
CA TYR A 73 14.33 -9.54 -4.34
C TYR A 73 15.72 -10.22 -4.23
N CYS A 74 15.93 -11.36 -4.89
CA CYS A 74 17.27 -11.98 -4.98
C CYS A 74 18.30 -11.02 -5.61
N LYS A 75 17.94 -10.32 -6.70
CA LYS A 75 18.81 -9.31 -7.33
C LYS A 75 19.13 -8.17 -6.38
N PHE A 76 18.15 -7.68 -5.62
CA PHE A 76 18.35 -6.65 -4.59
C PHE A 76 19.36 -7.14 -3.53
N LEU A 77 19.18 -8.32 -2.96
CA LEU A 77 20.09 -8.88 -1.95
C LEU A 77 21.54 -8.99 -2.47
N ASN A 78 21.72 -9.41 -3.72
CA ASN A 78 23.03 -9.51 -4.37
C ASN A 78 23.66 -8.16 -4.71
N SER A 79 22.88 -7.08 -4.77
CA SER A 79 23.37 -5.74 -5.11
C SER A 79 24.10 -5.05 -3.93
N LEU A 80 23.92 -5.54 -2.72
CA LEU A 80 24.48 -4.95 -1.51
C LEU A 80 25.78 -5.68 -1.10
N ASP A 81 26.88 -4.97 -1.15
CA ASP A 81 28.23 -5.46 -0.74
C ASP A 81 28.64 -5.05 0.70
N CYS A 82 27.71 -4.46 1.44
CA CYS A 82 27.89 -3.99 2.81
C CYS A 82 26.97 -4.72 3.79
N ASN A 83 27.24 -4.59 5.09
CA ASN A 83 26.38 -5.17 6.12
C ASN A 83 25.02 -4.46 6.13
N TYR A 84 23.96 -5.25 6.13
CA TYR A 84 22.61 -4.71 6.24
C TYR A 84 21.74 -5.54 7.17
N LYS A 85 20.68 -4.91 7.64
CA LYS A 85 19.70 -5.49 8.56
C LYS A 85 18.30 -5.12 8.10
N ILE A 86 17.43 -6.10 8.00
CA ILE A 86 16.01 -5.92 7.77
C ILE A 86 15.32 -6.11 9.11
N THR A 87 14.59 -5.11 9.56
CA THR A 87 13.87 -5.15 10.83
C THR A 87 12.38 -4.98 10.59
N ILE A 88 11.57 -5.89 11.09
CA ILE A 88 10.12 -5.83 11.11
C ILE A 88 9.73 -5.55 12.55
N ASN A 89 9.12 -4.40 12.79
CA ASN A 89 8.68 -3.95 14.09
C ASN A 89 7.16 -3.99 14.16
N ASN A 90 6.62 -4.83 15.03
CA ASN A 90 5.21 -4.85 15.38
C ASN A 90 5.01 -3.97 16.61
N LYS A 91 4.27 -2.89 16.46
CA LYS A 91 3.90 -2.00 17.56
C LYS A 91 2.39 -1.85 17.67
N ASN A 92 1.89 -1.53 18.86
CA ASN A 92 0.48 -1.18 19.00
C ASN A 92 0.20 0.10 18.23
N LYS A 93 -0.89 0.12 17.48
CA LYS A 93 -1.41 1.38 16.94
C LYS A 93 -1.84 2.26 18.11
N ASN A 94 -1.51 3.52 18.03
CA ASN A 94 -2.15 4.52 18.87
C ASN A 94 -3.63 4.59 18.45
N MET A 95 -4.50 4.04 19.30
CA MET A 95 -5.95 3.96 19.02
C MET A 95 -6.58 5.34 18.91
N ASP A 96 -6.05 6.33 19.62
CA ASP A 96 -6.55 7.70 19.56
C ASP A 96 -6.17 8.35 18.21
N GLU A 97 -4.94 8.15 17.74
CA GLU A 97 -4.53 8.59 16.39
C GLU A 97 -5.34 7.89 15.27
N LEU A 98 -5.69 6.62 15.44
CA LEU A 98 -6.53 5.90 14.49
C LEU A 98 -7.97 6.45 14.50
N ARG A 99 -8.54 6.73 15.68
CA ARG A 99 -9.85 7.37 15.83
C ARG A 99 -9.87 8.75 15.17
N ASP A 100 -8.88 9.58 15.43
CA ASP A 100 -8.77 10.92 14.83
C ASP A 100 -8.69 10.89 13.30
N LYS A 101 -8.15 9.82 12.70
CA LYS A 101 -8.07 9.65 11.24
C LYS A 101 -9.39 9.23 10.60
N VAL A 102 -10.24 8.50 11.30
CA VAL A 102 -11.39 7.78 10.71
C VAL A 102 -12.73 8.34 11.20
N LEU A 103 -12.80 8.77 12.47
CA LEU A 103 -14.02 9.31 13.04
C LEU A 103 -14.31 10.71 12.49
N ILE A 104 -15.57 10.98 12.23
CA ILE A 104 -16.02 12.25 11.68
C ILE A 104 -16.34 13.22 12.82
N ALA A 105 -15.68 14.36 12.83
CA ALA A 105 -15.93 15.41 13.82
C ALA A 105 -17.34 16.03 13.65
N GLU A 106 -17.90 16.51 14.74
CA GLU A 106 -19.18 17.23 14.73
C GLU A 106 -19.08 18.53 13.91
N LYS A 107 -20.15 18.84 13.16
CA LYS A 107 -20.31 20.06 12.39
C LYS A 107 -21.65 20.74 12.72
N ASN A 108 -21.77 22.02 12.38
CA ASN A 108 -22.96 22.80 12.65
C ASN A 108 -23.95 22.79 11.47
N ASP A 109 -24.34 21.60 10.99
CA ASP A 109 -25.12 21.38 9.77
C ASP A 109 -26.39 20.52 9.98
N GLY A 110 -26.68 20.13 11.22
CA GLY A 110 -27.87 19.33 11.54
C GLY A 110 -27.70 17.81 11.38
N PHE A 111 -26.55 17.32 10.91
CA PHE A 111 -26.31 15.89 10.65
C PHE A 111 -25.50 15.16 11.72
N ASN A 112 -25.30 15.75 12.91
CA ASN A 112 -24.46 15.14 13.96
C ASN A 112 -25.00 13.82 14.48
N ASN A 113 -26.32 13.60 14.45
CA ASN A 113 -26.90 12.31 14.80
C ASN A 113 -26.42 11.19 13.86
N TYR A 114 -26.32 11.46 12.57
CA TYR A 114 -25.79 10.49 11.59
C TYR A 114 -24.28 10.29 11.73
N ARG A 115 -23.52 11.36 12.11
CA ARG A 115 -22.10 11.24 12.43
C ARG A 115 -21.86 10.34 13.64
N SER A 116 -22.66 10.50 14.68
CA SER A 116 -22.59 9.63 15.88
C SER A 116 -22.83 8.18 15.50
N ILE A 117 -23.91 7.87 14.77
CA ILE A 117 -24.21 6.50 14.31
C ILE A 117 -23.09 5.93 13.45
N TYR A 118 -22.56 6.72 12.52
CA TYR A 118 -21.43 6.30 11.68
C TYR A 118 -20.19 6.01 12.53
N ASN A 119 -19.85 6.88 13.46
CA ASN A 119 -18.72 6.74 14.36
C ASN A 119 -18.84 5.51 15.24
N ASP A 120 -20.04 5.24 15.80
CA ASP A 120 -20.30 4.04 16.59
C ASP A 120 -20.05 2.76 15.79
N ILE A 121 -20.51 2.70 14.54
CA ILE A 121 -20.26 1.55 13.64
C ILE A 121 -18.77 1.39 13.38
N ILE A 122 -18.06 2.48 13.12
CA ILE A 122 -16.62 2.42 12.85
C ILE A 122 -15.84 2.01 14.09
N GLU A 123 -16.21 2.50 15.28
CA GLU A 123 -15.58 2.06 16.53
C GLU A 123 -15.75 0.55 16.76
N GLU A 124 -16.95 0.00 16.53
CA GLU A 124 -17.16 -1.45 16.58
C GLU A 124 -16.24 -2.18 15.61
N LYS A 125 -16.07 -1.68 14.38
CA LYS A 125 -15.17 -2.27 13.38
C LYS A 125 -13.69 -2.13 13.73
N ILE A 126 -13.30 -1.07 14.36
CA ILE A 126 -11.94 -0.88 14.90
C ILE A 126 -11.67 -1.92 16.00
N ILE A 127 -12.64 -2.19 16.86
CA ILE A 127 -12.53 -3.20 17.93
C ILE A 127 -12.52 -4.62 17.36
N GLU A 128 -13.31 -4.92 16.32
CA GLU A 128 -13.29 -6.20 15.61
C GLU A 128 -11.97 -6.43 14.85
N GLY A 129 -11.37 -5.37 14.35
CA GLY A 129 -10.03 -5.40 13.76
C GLY A 129 -9.02 -5.88 14.82
N ARG A 130 -8.15 -6.84 14.47
CA ARG A 130 -7.18 -7.39 15.43
C ARG A 130 -6.34 -6.29 16.06
N GLN A 131 -6.65 -5.96 17.30
CA GLN A 131 -5.78 -5.38 18.33
C GLN A 131 -4.79 -4.28 17.90
N GLY A 132 -5.08 -3.54 16.82
CA GLY A 132 -4.33 -2.32 16.51
C GLY A 132 -2.81 -2.48 16.37
N ILE A 133 -2.30 -3.58 15.82
CA ILE A 133 -0.87 -3.75 15.56
C ILE A 133 -0.53 -3.21 14.19
N GLU A 134 0.43 -2.30 14.16
CA GLU A 134 1.06 -1.76 12.97
C GLU A 134 2.41 -2.44 12.74
N GLN A 135 2.68 -2.83 11.49
CA GLN A 135 3.98 -3.35 11.08
C GLN A 135 4.78 -2.26 10.38
N GLU A 136 5.91 -1.90 10.96
CA GLU A 136 6.88 -1.04 10.31
C GLU A 136 8.09 -1.86 9.87
N ARG A 137 8.60 -1.55 8.69
CA ARG A 137 9.73 -2.26 8.08
C ARG A 137 10.88 -1.31 7.84
N TYR A 138 12.05 -1.72 8.30
CA TYR A 138 13.27 -0.92 8.22
C TYR A 138 14.39 -1.69 7.55
N LEU A 139 15.13 -1.01 6.67
CA LEU A 139 16.41 -1.44 6.14
C LEU A 139 17.49 -0.58 6.76
N THR A 140 18.38 -1.19 7.55
CA THR A 140 19.52 -0.48 8.15
C THR A 140 20.81 -0.97 7.50
N ILE A 141 21.57 -0.05 6.92
CA ILE A 141 22.87 -0.33 6.28
C ILE A 141 23.99 0.15 7.18
N THR A 142 25.03 -0.66 7.29
CA THR A 142 26.23 -0.34 8.10
C THR A 142 27.48 -0.46 7.23
N ILE A 143 28.29 0.62 7.23
CA ILE A 143 29.55 0.69 6.48
C ILE A 143 30.70 1.12 7.39
N GLU A 144 31.92 0.75 7.00
CA GLU A 144 33.15 1.19 7.67
C GLU A 144 33.90 2.18 6.78
N ARG A 145 34.09 3.41 7.27
CA ARG A 145 34.82 4.48 6.57
C ARG A 145 35.68 5.27 7.56
N LYS A 146 36.75 5.86 7.05
CA LYS A 146 37.74 6.60 7.90
C LYS A 146 37.16 7.84 8.55
N ASN A 147 36.18 8.48 7.89
CA ASN A 147 35.56 9.70 8.38
C ASN A 147 34.09 9.80 7.92
N PHE A 148 33.37 10.75 8.50
CA PHE A 148 31.95 10.99 8.24
C PHE A 148 31.66 11.40 6.79
N GLU A 149 32.52 12.21 6.16
CA GLU A 149 32.27 12.69 4.79
C GLU A 149 32.38 11.56 3.76
N GLU A 150 33.36 10.66 3.92
CA GLU A 150 33.45 9.42 3.11
C GLU A 150 32.21 8.54 3.29
N ALA A 151 31.73 8.41 4.53
CA ALA A 151 30.53 7.64 4.82
C ALA A 151 29.29 8.26 4.16
N LYS A 152 29.14 9.58 4.25
CA LYS A 152 28.05 10.33 3.63
C LYS A 152 28.02 10.17 2.10
N ALA A 153 29.17 10.27 1.45
CA ALA A 153 29.29 10.10 0.00
C ALA A 153 28.91 8.66 -0.42
N GLN A 154 29.34 7.65 0.33
CA GLN A 154 28.97 6.28 0.03
C GLN A 154 27.48 6.00 0.25
N PHE A 155 26.88 6.53 1.35
CA PHE A 155 25.43 6.38 1.55
C PHE A 155 24.62 7.00 0.43
N ALA A 156 25.05 8.15 -0.13
CA ALA A 156 24.36 8.76 -1.29
C ALA A 156 24.37 7.84 -2.52
N THR A 157 25.49 7.14 -2.78
CA THR A 157 25.58 6.16 -3.88
C THR A 157 24.69 4.93 -3.62
N LEU A 158 24.75 4.37 -2.41
CA LEU A 158 23.93 3.22 -2.02
C LEU A 158 22.44 3.54 -2.07
N GLU A 159 22.05 4.74 -1.66
CA GLU A 159 20.66 5.20 -1.67
C GLU A 159 20.05 5.18 -3.08
N ALA A 160 20.79 5.64 -4.09
CA ALA A 160 20.35 5.57 -5.48
C ALA A 160 20.12 4.11 -5.94
N THR A 161 21.01 3.20 -5.58
CA THR A 161 20.90 1.76 -5.92
C THR A 161 19.70 1.13 -5.22
N ILE A 162 19.52 1.40 -3.93
CA ILE A 162 18.42 0.87 -3.12
C ILE A 162 17.08 1.39 -3.63
N HIS A 163 16.97 2.69 -3.87
CA HIS A 163 15.74 3.31 -4.38
C HIS A 163 15.30 2.70 -5.72
N LYS A 164 16.27 2.50 -6.65
CA LYS A 164 15.98 1.84 -7.92
C LYS A 164 15.48 0.41 -7.72
N ALA A 165 16.12 -0.38 -6.86
CA ALA A 165 15.74 -1.77 -6.62
C ALA A 165 14.34 -1.87 -5.97
N PHE A 166 14.00 -0.96 -5.05
CA PHE A 166 12.68 -0.94 -4.42
C PHE A 166 11.57 -0.50 -5.39
N ILE A 167 11.83 0.43 -6.31
CA ILE A 167 10.89 0.76 -7.41
C ILE A 167 10.64 -0.48 -8.28
N GLU A 168 11.68 -1.26 -8.62
CA GLU A 168 11.54 -2.50 -9.38
C GLU A 168 10.75 -3.58 -8.62
N LEU A 169 10.83 -3.61 -7.27
CA LEU A 169 10.02 -4.46 -6.41
C LEU A 169 8.56 -3.99 -6.29
N GLY A 170 8.26 -2.73 -6.62
CA GLY A 170 6.96 -2.12 -6.44
C GLY A 170 6.70 -1.60 -5.02
N ALA A 171 7.75 -1.33 -4.24
CA ALA A 171 7.68 -0.77 -2.90
C ALA A 171 8.30 0.62 -2.84
N GLU A 172 7.75 1.48 -2.02
CA GLU A 172 8.36 2.76 -1.68
C GLU A 172 9.38 2.58 -0.54
N ILE A 173 10.51 3.27 -0.63
CA ILE A 173 11.53 3.32 0.43
C ILE A 173 11.98 4.75 0.66
N VAL A 174 11.98 5.17 1.93
CA VAL A 174 12.29 6.54 2.34
C VAL A 174 13.43 6.54 3.38
N PRO A 175 14.48 7.35 3.21
CA PRO A 175 15.52 7.49 4.21
C PRO A 175 14.98 8.24 5.44
N LEU A 176 15.25 7.73 6.63
CA LEU A 176 14.91 8.40 7.88
C LEU A 176 15.95 9.47 8.21
N ASN A 177 15.47 10.65 8.60
CA ASN A 177 16.32 11.68 9.19
C ASN A 177 16.71 11.34 10.64
N GLY A 178 17.56 12.17 11.26
CA GLY A 178 18.07 11.89 12.60
C GLY A 178 16.96 11.85 13.66
N ASN A 179 16.01 12.79 13.63
CA ASN A 179 14.90 12.84 14.59
C ASN A 179 13.94 11.66 14.39
N GLU A 180 13.57 11.35 13.15
CA GLU A 180 12.72 10.20 12.85
C GLU A 180 13.36 8.89 13.31
N ARG A 181 14.66 8.73 13.10
CA ARG A 181 15.37 7.53 13.52
C ARG A 181 15.48 7.41 15.06
N LEU A 182 15.66 8.52 15.76
CA LEU A 182 15.62 8.54 17.21
C LEU A 182 14.21 8.25 17.73
N LYS A 183 13.16 8.74 17.06
CA LYS A 183 11.77 8.43 17.41
C LYS A 183 11.50 6.91 17.33
N VAL A 184 11.96 6.22 16.28
CA VAL A 184 11.82 4.76 16.19
C VAL A 184 12.43 4.04 17.38
N LEU A 185 13.56 4.52 17.91
CA LEU A 185 14.17 3.95 19.09
C LEU A 185 13.42 4.35 20.40
N TYR A 186 12.93 5.57 20.45
CA TYR A 186 12.11 6.04 21.57
C TYR A 186 10.84 5.21 21.71
N ASP A 187 10.09 5.02 20.61
CA ASP A 187 8.86 4.23 20.55
C ASP A 187 9.09 2.80 21.07
N TYR A 188 10.29 2.26 20.87
CA TYR A 188 10.66 0.96 21.40
C TYR A 188 10.77 0.97 22.94
N TYR A 189 11.45 1.95 23.52
CA TYR A 189 11.67 2.03 24.97
C TYR A 189 10.47 2.61 25.75
N HIS A 190 9.48 3.18 25.07
CA HIS A 190 8.31 3.83 25.67
C HIS A 190 7.00 3.27 25.06
N LEU A 191 6.87 1.95 25.10
CA LEU A 191 5.67 1.27 24.60
C LEU A 191 4.41 1.69 25.33
N GLY A 192 3.44 2.25 24.59
CA GLY A 192 2.20 2.82 25.13
C GLY A 192 2.24 4.35 25.32
N ASP A 193 3.39 4.99 25.05
CA ASP A 193 3.58 6.46 25.08
C ASP A 193 4.31 6.95 23.81
N GLU A 194 4.07 6.26 22.67
CA GLU A 194 4.78 6.47 21.40
C GLU A 194 4.58 7.86 20.78
N GLY A 195 3.60 8.63 21.27
CA GLY A 195 3.30 9.98 20.77
C GLY A 195 4.09 11.11 21.40
N SER A 196 4.76 10.89 22.54
CA SER A 196 5.30 11.98 23.37
C SER A 196 6.74 12.39 23.05
N PHE A 197 7.40 11.81 22.04
CA PHE A 197 8.77 12.14 21.67
C PHE A 197 8.87 13.53 21.04
N ASP A 198 9.44 14.51 21.77
CA ASP A 198 9.69 15.89 21.34
C ASP A 198 11.19 16.24 21.38
N PHE A 199 12.03 15.39 20.78
CA PHE A 199 13.47 15.65 20.66
C PHE A 199 13.81 16.31 19.33
N ASP A 200 14.59 17.41 19.40
CA ASP A 200 15.11 18.09 18.22
C ASP A 200 16.65 18.16 18.28
N ILE A 201 17.31 17.41 17.35
CA ILE A 201 18.78 17.40 17.24
C ILE A 201 19.37 18.81 17.12
N LYS A 202 18.71 19.75 16.45
CA LYS A 202 19.19 21.12 16.26
C LYS A 202 19.19 21.89 17.57
N LYS A 203 18.13 21.71 18.39
CA LYS A 203 18.04 22.31 19.73
C LYS A 203 19.05 21.67 20.68
N ALA A 204 19.08 20.31 20.72
CA ALA A 204 19.98 19.56 21.57
C ALA A 204 21.46 19.87 21.31
N LYS A 205 21.87 20.02 20.06
CA LYS A 205 23.23 20.41 19.67
C LYS A 205 23.65 21.78 20.19
N LYS A 206 22.71 22.73 20.26
CA LYS A 206 22.99 24.08 20.82
C LYS A 206 23.20 24.08 22.33
N VAL A 207 22.49 23.19 23.04
CA VAL A 207 22.51 23.09 24.51
C VAL A 207 23.56 22.08 24.98
N GLY A 208 24.05 21.19 24.09
CA GLY A 208 24.96 20.12 24.45
C GLY A 208 24.28 18.96 25.21
N ALA A 209 22.98 18.75 24.97
CA ALA A 209 22.21 17.67 25.58
C ALA A 209 22.61 16.28 24.99
N ASP A 210 22.65 15.27 25.85
CA ASP A 210 22.89 13.88 25.43
C ASP A 210 21.53 13.26 25.01
N PHE A 211 21.39 12.96 23.70
CA PHE A 211 20.17 12.37 23.13
C PHE A 211 19.77 11.04 23.79
N ARG A 212 20.71 10.32 24.39
CA ARG A 212 20.43 9.06 25.06
C ARG A 212 19.58 9.19 26.31
N ASN A 213 19.62 10.36 26.96
CA ASN A 213 18.76 10.64 28.11
C ASN A 213 17.28 10.78 27.72
N ASP A 214 17.03 11.29 26.51
CA ASP A 214 15.66 11.44 25.99
C ASP A 214 15.15 10.14 25.35
N LEU A 215 16.05 9.23 24.93
CA LEU A 215 15.65 7.94 24.36
C LEU A 215 15.16 6.92 25.39
N CYS A 216 15.72 6.92 26.57
CA CYS A 216 15.41 5.92 27.60
C CYS A 216 15.55 6.51 28.99
N ASN A 217 14.42 6.75 29.63
CA ASN A 217 14.32 7.27 31.00
C ASN A 217 14.11 6.15 32.03
N GLY A 218 13.74 4.95 31.56
CA GLY A 218 13.30 3.85 32.40
C GLY A 218 14.43 2.97 32.91
N MET A 219 14.04 1.91 33.62
CA MET A 219 14.95 0.90 34.15
C MET A 219 14.74 -0.42 33.43
N VAL A 220 15.78 -0.91 32.75
CA VAL A 220 15.78 -2.27 32.15
C VAL A 220 16.56 -3.21 33.03
N LYS A 221 15.96 -4.35 33.41
CA LYS A 221 16.59 -5.42 34.19
C LYS A 221 16.83 -6.63 33.30
N TYR A 222 18.10 -7.05 33.19
CA TYR A 222 18.46 -8.22 32.40
C TYR A 222 18.62 -9.47 33.28
N PHE A 223 17.91 -10.54 32.90
CA PHE A 223 18.00 -11.87 33.47
C PHE A 223 18.67 -12.83 32.45
N PRO A 224 19.04 -14.04 32.88
CA PRO A 224 19.70 -14.99 31.97
C PRO A 224 18.89 -15.35 30.72
N ASP A 225 17.57 -15.42 30.81
CA ASP A 225 16.64 -15.92 29.80
C ASP A 225 15.60 -14.90 29.31
N HIS A 226 15.47 -13.75 29.98
CA HIS A 226 14.56 -12.67 29.65
C HIS A 226 15.09 -11.33 30.15
N PHE A 227 14.39 -10.24 29.86
CA PHE A 227 14.62 -8.92 30.47
C PHE A 227 13.28 -8.24 30.75
N GLU A 228 13.31 -7.31 31.67
CA GLU A 228 12.15 -6.48 32.06
C GLU A 228 12.46 -5.05 31.67
N ASP A 229 11.57 -4.43 30.89
CA ASP A 229 11.62 -3.02 30.52
C ASP A 229 10.42 -2.33 31.17
N GLU A 230 10.69 -1.54 32.21
CA GLU A 230 9.68 -0.94 33.09
C GLU A 230 8.66 -1.97 33.61
N SER A 231 7.45 -2.00 33.01
CA SER A 231 6.36 -2.93 33.37
C SER A 231 6.21 -4.10 32.38
N LYS A 232 7.03 -4.15 31.32
CA LYS A 232 6.92 -5.16 30.27
C LYS A 232 7.93 -6.29 30.45
N PHE A 233 7.50 -7.50 30.14
CA PHE A 233 8.36 -8.67 30.11
C PHE A 233 8.80 -8.96 28.69
N CYS A 234 10.10 -9.09 28.46
CA CYS A 234 10.69 -9.23 27.15
C CYS A 234 11.59 -10.45 27.07
N LYS A 235 11.67 -11.09 25.89
CA LYS A 235 12.55 -12.24 25.65
C LYS A 235 13.13 -12.20 24.24
N ALA A 236 14.42 -12.43 24.16
CA ALA A 236 15.15 -12.52 22.90
C ALA A 236 15.34 -13.97 22.49
N LEU A 237 14.79 -14.32 21.32
CA LEU A 237 14.92 -15.62 20.68
C LEU A 237 15.75 -15.50 19.40
N PHE A 238 16.22 -16.65 18.87
CA PHE A 238 16.92 -16.71 17.58
C PHE A 238 16.65 -18.03 16.84
N ILE A 239 16.80 -18.04 15.52
CA ILE A 239 16.70 -19.25 14.72
C ILE A 239 18.04 -19.99 14.76
N LYS A 240 18.06 -21.13 15.43
CA LYS A 240 19.26 -21.96 15.64
C LYS A 240 19.54 -22.88 14.46
N LYS A 241 18.49 -23.47 13.87
CA LYS A 241 18.60 -24.41 12.76
C LYS A 241 17.51 -24.14 11.74
N TYR A 242 17.87 -24.23 10.47
CA TYR A 242 16.99 -24.17 9.32
C TYR A 242 16.83 -25.57 8.72
N PRO A 243 15.65 -25.92 8.14
CA PRO A 243 15.48 -27.12 7.32
C PRO A 243 16.22 -26.97 5.98
N SER A 244 16.22 -28.05 5.20
CA SER A 244 16.73 -28.03 3.81
C SER A 244 15.82 -27.25 2.86
N SER A 245 14.52 -27.19 3.17
CA SER A 245 13.52 -26.40 2.45
C SER A 245 12.65 -25.64 3.44
N LEU A 246 12.48 -24.36 3.23
CA LEU A 246 11.68 -23.45 4.08
C LEU A 246 10.64 -22.73 3.23
N SER A 247 9.45 -22.53 3.78
CA SER A 247 8.39 -21.72 3.14
C SER A 247 8.70 -20.23 3.29
N ASP A 248 8.46 -19.47 2.24
CA ASP A 248 8.51 -18.00 2.20
C ASP A 248 7.50 -17.31 3.14
N ARG A 249 6.51 -18.07 3.64
CA ARG A 249 5.52 -17.60 4.64
C ARG A 249 6.04 -17.65 6.07
N PHE A 250 7.17 -18.28 6.32
CA PHE A 250 7.68 -18.53 7.67
C PHE A 250 7.88 -17.25 8.50
N ILE A 251 8.54 -16.25 7.94
CA ILE A 251 8.74 -14.96 8.62
C ILE A 251 7.40 -14.27 8.85
N ASN A 252 6.50 -14.31 7.85
CA ASN A 252 5.17 -13.71 7.96
C ASN A 252 4.32 -14.38 9.04
N GLU A 253 4.43 -15.70 9.24
CA GLU A 253 3.74 -16.41 10.33
C GLU A 253 4.18 -15.92 11.72
N ILE A 254 5.46 -15.61 11.90
CA ILE A 254 6.00 -15.08 13.16
C ILE A 254 5.58 -13.62 13.34
N THR A 255 5.75 -12.80 12.30
CA THR A 255 5.50 -11.36 12.36
C THR A 255 4.02 -10.99 12.31
N SER A 256 3.14 -11.91 11.93
CA SER A 256 1.68 -11.71 11.98
C SER A 256 1.05 -12.01 13.34
N LEU A 257 1.83 -12.40 14.34
CA LEU A 257 1.32 -12.58 15.70
C LEU A 257 0.87 -11.23 16.29
N PRO A 258 -0.29 -11.19 16.97
CA PRO A 258 -0.83 -9.95 17.53
C PRO A 258 -0.15 -9.58 18.85
N VAL A 259 1.17 -9.44 18.80
CA VAL A 259 2.02 -9.11 19.95
C VAL A 259 3.07 -8.09 19.55
N HIS A 260 3.49 -7.28 20.52
CA HIS A 260 4.67 -6.44 20.33
C HIS A 260 5.89 -7.31 20.06
N SER A 261 6.52 -7.11 18.94
CA SER A 261 7.72 -7.89 18.59
C SER A 261 8.62 -7.15 17.62
N ILE A 262 9.92 -7.44 17.71
CA ILE A 262 10.89 -7.04 16.71
C ILE A 262 11.48 -8.30 16.12
N THR A 263 11.35 -8.49 14.82
CA THR A 263 12.04 -9.52 14.06
C THR A 263 13.12 -8.88 13.21
N SER A 264 14.37 -9.22 13.48
CA SER A 264 15.54 -8.66 12.81
C SER A 264 16.30 -9.73 12.05
N ILE A 265 16.49 -9.52 10.75
CA ILE A 265 17.30 -10.35 9.85
C ILE A 265 18.60 -9.60 9.58
N ASP A 266 19.67 -10.02 10.22
CA ASP A 266 20.99 -9.39 10.13
C ASP A 266 21.87 -10.13 9.11
N VAL A 267 22.35 -9.43 8.10
CA VAL A 267 22.99 -10.02 6.92
C VAL A 267 24.39 -9.44 6.70
N VAL A 268 25.34 -10.35 6.48
CA VAL A 268 26.72 -10.02 6.11
C VAL A 268 27.04 -10.68 4.78
N PRO A 269 27.17 -9.93 3.69
CA PRO A 269 27.63 -10.47 2.42
C PRO A 269 29.06 -11.01 2.52
N VAL A 270 29.31 -12.16 1.92
CA VAL A 270 30.65 -12.73 1.80
C VAL A 270 31.20 -12.35 0.42
N PRO A 271 32.36 -11.66 0.36
CA PRO A 271 33.01 -11.32 -0.92
C PRO A 271 33.23 -12.55 -1.80
N LYS A 272 32.98 -12.42 -3.12
CA LYS A 272 33.05 -13.56 -4.08
C LYS A 272 34.40 -14.29 -4.07
N ASP A 273 35.50 -13.55 -3.91
CA ASP A 273 36.85 -14.12 -3.82
C ASP A 273 37.07 -14.95 -2.54
N LEU A 274 36.45 -14.55 -1.42
CA LEU A 274 36.45 -15.32 -0.18
C LEU A 274 35.51 -16.53 -0.25
N THR A 275 34.35 -16.38 -0.87
CA THR A 275 33.38 -17.46 -1.06
C THR A 275 34.04 -18.67 -1.74
N THR A 276 34.72 -18.46 -2.86
CA THR A 276 35.40 -19.52 -3.60
C THR A 276 36.46 -20.19 -2.74
N LYS A 277 37.27 -19.42 -2.02
CA LYS A 277 38.31 -19.96 -1.13
C LYS A 277 37.75 -20.80 0.03
N VAL A 278 36.64 -20.32 0.64
CA VAL A 278 35.98 -21.02 1.76
C VAL A 278 35.38 -22.34 1.29
N LEU A 279 34.68 -22.34 0.16
CA LEU A 279 34.09 -23.55 -0.41
C LEU A 279 35.14 -24.56 -0.85
N GLN A 280 36.19 -24.14 -1.54
CA GLN A 280 37.34 -25.01 -1.90
C GLN A 280 38.00 -25.62 -0.69
N LYS A 281 38.26 -24.82 0.35
CA LYS A 281 38.86 -25.33 1.59
C LYS A 281 38.00 -26.38 2.28
N LYS A 282 36.67 -26.17 2.29
CA LYS A 282 35.69 -27.11 2.85
C LYS A 282 35.63 -28.39 2.03
N TYR A 283 35.60 -28.30 0.70
CA TYR A 283 35.64 -29.41 -0.23
C TYR A 283 36.90 -30.29 -0.02
N LEU A 284 38.10 -29.68 -0.01
CA LEU A 284 39.37 -30.36 0.24
C LEU A 284 39.42 -30.99 1.64
N GLY A 285 38.79 -30.37 2.64
CA GLY A 285 38.65 -30.92 3.99
C GLY A 285 37.89 -32.24 4.00
N ILE A 286 36.75 -32.30 3.30
CA ILE A 286 35.92 -33.51 3.19
C ILE A 286 36.68 -34.60 2.42
N GLU A 287 37.35 -34.27 1.32
CA GLU A 287 38.16 -35.24 0.59
C GLU A 287 39.28 -35.80 1.46
N SER A 288 39.97 -34.96 2.22
CA SER A 288 40.98 -35.40 3.18
C SER A 288 40.44 -36.36 4.23
N ASP A 289 39.21 -36.08 4.74
CA ASP A 289 38.56 -36.95 5.73
C ASP A 289 38.11 -38.27 5.12
N ILE A 290 37.63 -38.30 3.88
CA ILE A 290 37.32 -39.51 3.12
C ILE A 290 38.57 -40.37 2.96
N ILE A 291 39.67 -39.76 2.52
CA ILE A 291 40.97 -40.45 2.37
C ILE A 291 41.48 -41.02 3.70
N LYS A 292 41.33 -40.26 4.80
CA LYS A 292 41.71 -40.74 6.14
C LYS A 292 40.86 -41.94 6.56
N GLN A 293 39.56 -41.92 6.35
CA GLN A 293 38.64 -43.04 6.65
C GLN A 293 39.03 -44.28 5.83
N GLN A 294 39.32 -44.13 4.53
CA GLN A 294 39.78 -45.24 3.70
C GLN A 294 41.10 -45.82 4.18
N ARG A 295 42.08 -44.96 4.58
CA ARG A 295 43.36 -45.44 5.15
C ARG A 295 43.19 -46.23 6.45
N VAL A 296 42.25 -45.80 7.32
CA VAL A 296 41.93 -46.53 8.57
C VAL A 296 41.27 -47.88 8.26
N ARG A 297 40.34 -47.93 7.31
CA ARG A 297 39.69 -49.19 6.88
C ARG A 297 40.73 -50.17 6.28
N ASN A 298 41.55 -49.68 5.37
CA ASN A 298 42.63 -50.52 4.77
C ASN A 298 43.58 -51.08 5.82
N LYS A 299 43.91 -50.35 6.90
CA LYS A 299 44.68 -50.86 8.02
C LYS A 299 43.92 -51.94 8.79
N ASN A 300 42.63 -51.95 8.79
CA ASN A 300 41.79 -52.96 9.46
C ASN A 300 41.38 -54.10 8.52
N ASN A 301 42.07 -54.27 7.37
CA ASN A 301 41.81 -55.27 6.32
C ASN A 301 40.40 -55.16 5.69
N ASP A 302 39.73 -54.02 5.83
CA ASP A 302 38.50 -53.70 5.14
C ASP A 302 38.80 -52.87 3.87
N PHE A 303 38.78 -53.56 2.72
CA PHE A 303 39.07 -52.96 1.40
C PHE A 303 37.81 -52.43 0.72
N SER A 304 36.72 -52.26 1.43
CA SER A 304 35.52 -51.65 0.86
C SER A 304 35.77 -50.19 0.46
N THR A 305 35.39 -49.86 -0.77
CA THR A 305 35.51 -48.49 -1.31
C THR A 305 34.29 -47.63 -0.97
N GLU A 306 33.37 -48.16 -0.14
CA GLU A 306 32.14 -47.42 0.21
C GLU A 306 32.46 -46.21 1.11
N ILE A 307 32.18 -45.06 0.59
CA ILE A 307 32.19 -43.79 1.36
C ILE A 307 30.96 -43.79 2.27
N SER A 308 31.16 -43.44 3.54
CA SER A 308 30.03 -43.25 4.46
C SER A 308 28.95 -42.33 3.84
N TYR A 309 27.69 -42.74 3.91
CA TYR A 309 26.55 -41.98 3.33
C TYR A 309 26.59 -40.51 3.72
N ALA A 310 26.84 -40.18 4.99
CA ALA A 310 26.95 -38.83 5.49
C ALA A 310 28.03 -37.99 4.77
N LYS A 311 29.20 -38.57 4.53
CA LYS A 311 30.31 -37.87 3.83
C LYS A 311 30.05 -37.71 2.32
N ARG A 312 29.37 -38.67 1.71
CA ARG A 312 28.95 -38.60 0.32
C ARG A 312 27.91 -37.50 0.10
N THR A 313 26.92 -37.40 1.02
CA THR A 313 25.91 -36.34 0.98
C THR A 313 26.56 -34.98 1.23
N GLU A 314 27.44 -34.85 2.24
CA GLU A 314 28.13 -33.60 2.53
C GLU A 314 28.99 -33.10 1.33
N LYS A 315 29.66 -34.05 0.62
CA LYS A 315 30.43 -33.72 -0.59
C LYS A 315 29.53 -33.22 -1.71
N LYS A 316 28.42 -33.91 -1.98
CA LYS A 316 27.45 -33.56 -3.01
C LYS A 316 26.81 -32.19 -2.74
N GLU A 317 26.42 -31.91 -1.50
CA GLU A 317 25.88 -30.61 -1.10
C GLU A 317 26.86 -29.44 -1.37
N ILE A 318 28.16 -29.66 -1.16
CA ILE A 318 29.16 -28.62 -1.44
C ILE A 318 29.40 -28.45 -2.94
N GLU A 319 29.41 -29.55 -3.71
CA GLU A 319 29.50 -29.49 -5.17
C GLU A 319 28.29 -28.69 -5.74
N GLU A 320 27.08 -28.99 -5.31
CA GLU A 320 25.86 -28.25 -5.68
C GLU A 320 25.97 -26.75 -5.32
N ILE A 321 26.41 -26.40 -4.11
CA ILE A 321 26.62 -25.01 -3.70
C ILE A 321 27.72 -24.34 -4.56
N MET A 322 28.79 -25.04 -4.94
CA MET A 322 29.82 -24.47 -5.80
C MET A 322 29.32 -24.19 -7.21
N ASP A 323 28.47 -25.06 -7.73
CA ASP A 323 27.84 -24.91 -9.05
C ASP A 323 26.83 -23.75 -9.02
N ASP A 324 25.99 -23.66 -7.98
CA ASP A 324 25.05 -22.56 -7.79
C ASP A 324 25.75 -21.19 -7.73
N VAL A 325 26.89 -21.10 -7.03
CA VAL A 325 27.66 -19.85 -6.95
C VAL A 325 28.32 -19.49 -8.28
N ARG A 326 28.69 -20.49 -9.12
CA ARG A 326 29.34 -20.24 -10.41
C ARG A 326 28.38 -19.96 -11.54
N GLU A 327 27.26 -20.70 -11.60
CA GLU A 327 26.37 -20.72 -12.75
C GLU A 327 25.06 -19.93 -12.53
N ASN A 328 24.57 -19.87 -11.27
CA ASN A 328 23.26 -19.33 -10.91
C ASN A 328 23.31 -17.98 -10.18
N ASP A 329 24.41 -17.23 -10.26
CA ASP A 329 24.60 -15.93 -9.60
C ASP A 329 24.27 -15.91 -8.08
N GLN A 330 24.38 -17.09 -7.42
CA GLN A 330 24.17 -17.19 -5.98
C GLN A 330 25.36 -16.60 -5.22
N CYS A 331 25.06 -15.72 -4.26
CA CYS A 331 26.04 -15.20 -3.32
C CYS A 331 25.92 -15.90 -1.97
N LEU A 332 27.00 -15.86 -1.21
CA LEU A 332 27.03 -16.42 0.14
C LEU A 332 26.85 -15.30 1.17
N PHE A 333 26.02 -15.56 2.16
CA PHE A 333 25.72 -14.62 3.24
C PHE A 333 25.86 -15.31 4.60
N PHE A 334 26.32 -14.56 5.60
CA PHE A 334 26.09 -14.93 6.99
C PHE A 334 24.84 -14.22 7.47
N VAL A 335 23.87 -15.00 7.98
CA VAL A 335 22.54 -14.52 8.35
C VAL A 335 22.22 -14.91 9.78
N GLY A 336 21.78 -13.93 10.56
CA GLY A 336 21.27 -14.13 11.92
C GLY A 336 19.84 -13.57 12.02
N VAL A 337 18.90 -14.38 12.49
CA VAL A 337 17.54 -13.91 12.79
C VAL A 337 17.36 -13.86 14.29
N THR A 338 17.07 -12.66 14.80
CA THR A 338 16.78 -12.39 16.21
C THR A 338 15.34 -11.90 16.34
N ILE A 339 14.59 -12.46 17.29
CA ILE A 339 13.20 -12.14 17.54
C ILE A 339 13.10 -11.65 18.99
N ILE A 340 12.65 -10.44 19.20
CA ILE A 340 12.31 -9.90 20.53
C ILE A 340 10.80 -9.96 20.68
N LEU A 341 10.34 -10.62 21.72
CA LEU A 341 8.92 -10.68 22.09
C LEU A 341 8.69 -9.89 23.35
N MET A 342 7.56 -9.23 23.43
CA MET A 342 7.17 -8.39 24.56
C MET A 342 5.73 -8.68 24.98
N ALA A 343 5.46 -8.69 26.28
CA ALA A 343 4.14 -8.94 26.84
C ALA A 343 3.96 -8.19 28.18
N GLU A 344 2.70 -8.00 28.58
CA GLU A 344 2.33 -7.32 29.83
C GLU A 344 2.63 -8.20 31.07
N SER A 345 2.67 -9.50 30.92
CA SER A 345 2.93 -10.44 32.01
C SER A 345 3.89 -11.56 31.58
N LYS A 346 4.62 -12.10 32.56
CA LYS A 346 5.54 -13.23 32.31
C LYS A 346 4.81 -14.47 31.78
N LYS A 347 3.59 -14.73 32.25
CA LYS A 347 2.78 -15.86 31.78
C LYS A 347 2.36 -15.71 30.32
N GLU A 348 2.00 -14.51 29.92
CA GLU A 348 1.69 -14.17 28.54
C GLU A 348 2.93 -14.30 27.65
N LEU A 349 4.07 -13.76 28.10
CA LEU A 349 5.34 -13.91 27.40
C LEU A 349 5.71 -15.37 27.13
N GLU A 350 5.56 -16.25 28.15
CA GLU A 350 5.81 -17.69 28.01
C GLU A 350 4.89 -18.32 26.95
N SER A 351 3.57 -17.99 26.98
CA SER A 351 2.60 -18.47 25.99
C SER A 351 2.93 -18.03 24.55
N VAL A 352 3.34 -16.78 24.38
CA VAL A 352 3.77 -16.25 23.07
C VAL A 352 5.04 -16.93 22.58
N CYS A 353 6.01 -17.17 23.48
CA CYS A 353 7.24 -17.89 23.16
C CYS A 353 6.95 -19.32 22.69
N GLU A 354 6.06 -20.04 23.40
CA GLU A 354 5.63 -21.39 23.01
C GLU A 354 4.96 -21.39 21.62
N THR A 355 4.17 -20.36 21.32
CA THR A 355 3.55 -20.18 20.01
C THR A 355 4.60 -20.02 18.90
N VAL A 356 5.59 -19.14 19.11
CA VAL A 356 6.70 -18.91 18.16
C VAL A 356 7.53 -20.19 17.99
N GLU A 357 7.84 -20.91 19.07
CA GLU A 357 8.54 -22.19 18.98
C GLU A 357 7.73 -23.24 18.22
N THR A 358 6.40 -23.26 18.39
CA THR A 358 5.50 -24.17 17.68
C THR A 358 5.47 -23.84 16.18
N ILE A 359 5.42 -22.56 15.80
CA ILE A 359 5.59 -22.14 14.41
C ILE A 359 6.96 -22.61 13.87
N GLY A 360 8.01 -22.46 14.65
CA GLY A 360 9.34 -22.98 14.30
C GLY A 360 9.32 -24.48 14.04
N LYS A 361 8.78 -25.27 14.97
CA LYS A 361 8.70 -26.74 14.87
C LYS A 361 7.88 -27.17 13.65
N ARG A 362 6.74 -26.51 13.38
CA ARG A 362 5.89 -26.79 12.21
C ARG A 362 6.66 -26.61 10.89
N ASN A 363 7.52 -25.58 10.84
CA ASN A 363 8.37 -25.29 9.69
C ASN A 363 9.73 -26.00 9.76
N SER A 364 9.90 -27.00 10.64
CA SER A 364 11.16 -27.74 10.85
C SER A 364 12.37 -26.86 11.21
N CYS A 365 12.11 -25.65 11.69
CA CYS A 365 13.11 -24.74 12.27
C CYS A 365 13.26 -25.00 13.78
N THR A 366 14.46 -24.80 14.30
CA THR A 366 14.69 -24.77 15.74
C THR A 366 14.90 -23.34 16.18
N ILE A 367 13.99 -22.85 17.01
CA ILE A 367 14.11 -21.54 17.66
C ILE A 367 14.59 -21.76 19.09
N ASP A 368 15.52 -20.95 19.56
CA ASP A 368 16.14 -21.06 20.87
C ASP A 368 16.28 -19.67 21.52
N THR A 369 16.46 -19.62 22.83
CA THR A 369 16.62 -18.38 23.60
C THR A 369 18.07 -17.92 23.60
N HIS A 370 18.31 -16.61 23.50
CA HIS A 370 19.62 -15.99 23.69
C HIS A 370 19.99 -15.99 25.20
N TYR A 371 20.34 -17.16 25.72
CA TYR A 371 20.67 -17.32 27.14
C TYR A 371 21.94 -16.55 27.51
N LEU A 372 21.89 -15.75 28.60
CA LEU A 372 22.94 -14.85 29.09
C LEU A 372 23.34 -13.72 28.10
N LYS A 373 22.60 -13.51 27.02
CA LYS A 373 22.88 -12.49 25.99
C LYS A 373 21.66 -11.68 25.61
N GLN A 374 20.73 -11.49 26.52
CA GLN A 374 19.48 -10.79 26.28
C GLN A 374 19.71 -9.33 25.85
N ARG A 375 20.63 -8.62 26.52
CA ARG A 375 21.03 -7.24 26.19
C ARG A 375 21.68 -7.15 24.81
N GLU A 376 22.65 -8.02 24.54
CA GLU A 376 23.35 -8.06 23.28
C GLU A 376 22.41 -8.40 22.11
N ALA A 377 21.43 -9.27 22.36
CA ALA A 377 20.40 -9.63 21.41
C ALA A 377 19.45 -8.45 21.12
N LEU A 378 19.06 -7.71 22.13
CA LEU A 378 18.25 -6.51 21.97
C LEU A 378 18.97 -5.47 21.12
N ASN A 379 20.22 -5.10 21.44
CA ASN A 379 21.01 -4.18 20.63
C ASN A 379 21.22 -4.64 19.18
N THR A 380 21.28 -5.97 18.99
CA THR A 380 21.38 -6.54 17.65
C THR A 380 20.05 -6.45 16.91
N ALA A 381 18.92 -6.61 17.57
CA ALA A 381 17.60 -6.56 16.94
C ALA A 381 17.19 -5.14 16.52
N LEU A 382 17.55 -4.14 17.30
CA LEU A 382 17.19 -2.74 17.04
C LEU A 382 17.78 -2.22 15.71
N PRO A 383 17.09 -1.29 15.00
CA PRO A 383 17.53 -0.74 13.71
C PRO A 383 18.68 0.29 13.85
N ILE A 384 19.63 -0.02 14.72
CA ILE A 384 20.82 0.82 14.99
C ILE A 384 21.94 0.50 14.00
N GLY A 385 22.05 -0.77 13.54
CA GLY A 385 23.15 -1.23 12.68
C GLY A 385 24.33 -1.85 13.46
N VAL A 386 24.07 -2.26 14.70
CA VAL A 386 25.06 -2.95 15.57
C VAL A 386 24.80 -4.45 15.57
N ARG A 387 25.85 -5.24 15.74
CA ARG A 387 25.78 -6.68 15.96
C ARG A 387 26.64 -7.05 17.16
N GLN A 388 25.99 -7.59 18.19
CA GLN A 388 26.65 -8.05 19.42
C GLN A 388 26.51 -9.56 19.64
N VAL A 389 25.59 -10.23 18.89
CA VAL A 389 25.43 -11.69 18.92
C VAL A 389 26.01 -12.32 17.66
N GLU A 390 26.63 -13.49 17.81
CA GLU A 390 27.31 -14.21 16.72
C GLU A 390 26.54 -15.48 16.27
N THR A 391 25.21 -15.51 16.50
CA THR A 391 24.35 -16.65 16.13
C THR A 391 23.97 -16.57 14.66
N MET A 392 24.96 -16.73 13.78
CA MET A 392 24.77 -16.64 12.33
C MET A 392 24.86 -18.01 11.63
N ARG A 393 24.16 -18.12 10.51
CA ARG A 393 24.19 -19.26 9.59
C ARG A 393 24.59 -18.82 8.21
N THR A 394 25.20 -19.70 7.47
CA THR A 394 25.59 -19.47 6.09
C THR A 394 24.40 -19.84 5.19
N LEU A 395 23.91 -18.90 4.40
CA LEU A 395 22.82 -19.08 3.46
C LEU A 395 23.24 -18.60 2.06
N LEU A 396 22.68 -19.20 1.02
CA LEU A 396 22.76 -18.71 -0.35
C LEU A 396 21.69 -17.64 -0.60
N THR A 397 21.79 -16.90 -1.70
CA THR A 397 20.84 -15.83 -2.06
C THR A 397 19.39 -16.29 -1.99
N GLN A 398 19.05 -17.42 -2.64
CA GLN A 398 17.68 -17.95 -2.65
C GLN A 398 17.21 -18.34 -1.25
N SER A 399 18.09 -18.99 -0.46
CA SER A 399 17.77 -19.37 0.91
C SER A 399 17.56 -18.17 1.84
N LEU A 400 18.31 -17.08 1.61
CA LEU A 400 18.07 -15.81 2.31
C LEU A 400 16.78 -15.13 1.83
N ALA A 401 16.51 -15.16 0.54
CA ALA A 401 15.32 -14.54 -0.05
C ALA A 401 14.01 -15.16 0.46
N VAL A 402 14.02 -16.43 0.88
CA VAL A 402 12.87 -17.06 1.56
C VAL A 402 12.50 -16.36 2.88
N LEU A 403 13.45 -15.67 3.52
CA LEU A 403 13.19 -14.86 4.73
C LEU A 403 12.67 -13.45 4.39
N MET A 404 11.96 -13.30 3.27
CA MET A 404 11.49 -11.99 2.80
C MET A 404 10.50 -11.33 3.78
N PRO A 405 10.55 -9.98 3.90
CA PRO A 405 9.72 -9.23 4.83
C PRO A 405 8.38 -8.81 4.24
N PHE A 406 8.01 -9.30 3.05
CA PHE A 406 6.82 -8.86 2.33
C PHE A 406 5.62 -9.78 2.56
N ASN A 407 4.45 -9.19 2.76
CA ASN A 407 3.21 -9.90 3.02
C ASN A 407 2.05 -9.33 2.18
N VAL A 408 1.49 -8.21 2.62
CA VAL A 408 0.36 -7.53 1.98
C VAL A 408 0.44 -6.03 2.23
N GLN A 409 0.19 -5.27 1.18
CA GLN A 409 0.11 -3.82 1.30
C GLN A 409 -1.15 -3.42 2.07
N GLU A 410 -1.00 -2.55 3.03
CA GLU A 410 -2.10 -1.95 3.77
C GLU A 410 -2.47 -0.58 3.18
N LEU A 411 -3.77 -0.33 3.07
CA LEU A 411 -4.28 0.99 2.75
C LEU A 411 -4.44 1.76 4.06
N ASN A 412 -3.49 2.64 4.37
CA ASN A 412 -3.45 3.38 5.62
C ASN A 412 -3.05 4.84 5.39
N ASP A 413 -3.94 5.59 4.74
CA ASP A 413 -3.75 7.02 4.55
C ASP A 413 -3.90 7.79 5.86
N SER A 414 -3.22 8.94 5.97
CA SER A 414 -3.30 9.81 7.16
C SER A 414 -4.68 10.44 7.37
N THR A 415 -5.47 10.52 6.31
CA THR A 415 -6.86 11.02 6.29
C THR A 415 -7.60 10.29 5.20
N GLY A 416 -8.87 9.96 5.39
CA GLY A 416 -9.66 9.30 4.34
C GLY A 416 -10.89 8.60 4.89
N ASN A 417 -11.53 7.81 4.04
CA ASN A 417 -12.70 7.04 4.36
C ASN A 417 -12.33 5.60 4.76
N TYR A 418 -13.17 5.01 5.57
CA TYR A 418 -13.08 3.59 5.92
C TYR A 418 -13.54 2.73 4.73
N TYR A 419 -12.69 1.77 4.31
CA TYR A 419 -12.97 0.84 3.22
C TYR A 419 -13.11 -0.62 3.63
N GLY A 420 -13.02 -0.92 4.92
CA GLY A 420 -13.16 -2.27 5.45
C GLY A 420 -11.96 -2.73 6.26
N ILE A 421 -11.91 -4.04 6.53
CA ILE A 421 -10.82 -4.70 7.24
C ILE A 421 -10.00 -5.54 6.26
N ASN A 422 -8.68 -5.37 6.25
CA ASN A 422 -7.80 -6.17 5.44
C ASN A 422 -7.92 -7.66 5.82
N GLN A 423 -8.16 -8.55 4.85
CA GLN A 423 -8.41 -9.97 5.12
C GLN A 423 -7.19 -10.72 5.65
N ILE A 424 -5.98 -10.24 5.36
CA ILE A 424 -4.72 -10.87 5.75
C ILE A 424 -4.22 -10.27 7.06
N SER A 425 -3.96 -8.96 7.09
CA SER A 425 -3.42 -8.28 8.28
C SER A 425 -4.47 -8.05 9.37
N LYS A 426 -5.76 -8.10 9.03
CA LYS A 426 -6.90 -7.77 9.90
C LYS A 426 -6.89 -6.33 10.41
N ASN A 427 -6.12 -5.46 9.80
CA ASN A 427 -6.11 -4.04 10.07
C ASN A 427 -7.20 -3.31 9.28
N VAL A 428 -7.59 -2.14 9.79
CA VAL A 428 -8.55 -1.25 9.14
C VAL A 428 -7.92 -0.61 7.90
N ASN A 429 -8.62 -0.66 6.78
CA ASN A 429 -8.23 0.02 5.54
C ASN A 429 -8.82 1.44 5.53
N ILE A 430 -7.95 2.44 5.45
CA ILE A 430 -8.28 3.85 5.34
C ILE A 430 -7.70 4.38 4.05
N GLY A 431 -8.54 4.90 3.17
CA GLY A 431 -8.11 5.40 1.86
C GLY A 431 -8.62 6.81 1.57
N ASN A 432 -7.81 7.62 0.91
CA ASN A 432 -8.17 8.94 0.43
C ASN A 432 -8.04 9.02 -1.08
N ARG A 433 -9.17 8.92 -1.80
CA ARG A 433 -9.17 8.98 -3.27
C ARG A 433 -8.64 10.31 -3.82
N LYS A 434 -8.73 11.40 -3.06
CA LYS A 434 -8.20 12.71 -3.46
C LYS A 434 -6.67 12.75 -3.56
N LYS A 435 -5.97 11.78 -2.94
CA LYS A 435 -4.50 11.63 -3.03
C LYS A 435 -4.04 10.82 -4.23
N LEU A 436 -4.96 10.10 -4.89
CA LEU A 436 -4.64 9.31 -6.06
C LEU A 436 -4.44 10.21 -7.28
N ILE A 437 -3.60 9.81 -8.23
CA ILE A 437 -3.43 10.50 -9.53
C ILE A 437 -4.76 10.57 -10.27
N ASN A 438 -5.59 9.52 -10.11
CA ASN A 438 -6.94 9.43 -10.64
C ASN A 438 -7.83 8.78 -9.56
N GLY A 439 -8.87 9.50 -9.11
CA GLY A 439 -9.81 9.04 -8.08
C GLY A 439 -10.87 8.04 -8.58
N ASN A 440 -10.86 7.67 -9.87
CA ASN A 440 -11.82 6.72 -10.42
C ASN A 440 -11.65 5.33 -9.80
N GLY A 441 -12.77 4.64 -9.57
CA GLY A 441 -12.80 3.31 -8.99
C GLY A 441 -13.93 2.45 -9.55
N PHE A 442 -13.78 1.13 -9.39
CA PHE A 442 -14.78 0.15 -9.76
C PHE A 442 -15.13 -0.70 -8.56
N VAL A 443 -16.44 -0.94 -8.36
CA VAL A 443 -16.95 -1.83 -7.32
C VAL A 443 -17.50 -3.09 -7.98
N PHE A 444 -16.80 -4.21 -7.86
CA PHE A 444 -17.20 -5.50 -8.42
C PHE A 444 -17.71 -6.44 -7.34
N GLY A 445 -18.72 -7.22 -7.68
CA GLY A 445 -19.24 -8.27 -6.80
C GLY A 445 -20.43 -8.98 -7.43
N VAL A 446 -20.71 -10.21 -6.95
CA VAL A 446 -21.92 -10.95 -7.37
C VAL A 446 -23.18 -10.26 -6.83
N PRO A 447 -24.36 -10.51 -7.42
CA PRO A 447 -25.63 -10.03 -6.86
C PRO A 447 -25.78 -10.45 -5.39
N GLY A 448 -26.21 -9.54 -4.53
CA GLY A 448 -26.36 -9.80 -3.08
C GLY A 448 -25.06 -9.70 -2.25
N SER A 449 -23.91 -9.36 -2.84
CA SER A 449 -22.63 -9.24 -2.12
C SER A 449 -22.45 -7.94 -1.33
N GLY A 450 -23.44 -7.04 -1.35
CA GLY A 450 -23.38 -5.77 -0.61
C GLY A 450 -22.77 -4.59 -1.40
N LYS A 451 -22.64 -4.67 -2.73
CA LYS A 451 -22.10 -3.55 -3.55
C LYS A 451 -22.78 -2.21 -3.30
N SER A 452 -24.12 -2.19 -3.41
CA SER A 452 -24.91 -0.97 -3.21
C SER A 452 -24.82 -0.45 -1.77
N PHE A 453 -24.72 -1.35 -0.79
CA PHE A 453 -24.49 -0.99 0.61
C PHE A 453 -23.12 -0.32 0.80
N PHE A 454 -22.07 -0.90 0.20
CA PHE A 454 -20.73 -0.33 0.23
C PHE A 454 -20.70 1.07 -0.39
N CYS A 455 -21.35 1.27 -1.56
CA CYS A 455 -21.46 2.58 -2.19
C CYS A 455 -22.23 3.58 -1.30
N LYS A 456 -23.33 3.15 -0.66
CA LYS A 456 -24.08 4.00 0.29
C LYS A 456 -23.21 4.40 1.49
N MET A 457 -22.42 3.49 2.04
CA MET A 457 -21.48 3.80 3.11
C MET A 457 -20.43 4.83 2.69
N GLU A 458 -19.84 4.67 1.50
CA GLU A 458 -18.85 5.61 0.99
C GLU A 458 -19.46 7.00 0.75
N MET A 459 -20.64 7.07 0.11
CA MET A 459 -21.37 8.33 -0.09
C MET A 459 -21.70 9.01 1.24
N GLY A 460 -22.20 8.25 2.22
CA GLY A 460 -22.51 8.77 3.55
C GLY A 460 -21.26 9.32 4.26
N SER A 461 -20.13 8.59 4.19
CA SER A 461 -18.87 9.05 4.75
C SER A 461 -18.38 10.33 4.09
N VAL A 462 -18.40 10.43 2.76
CA VAL A 462 -17.99 11.61 2.00
C VAL A 462 -18.89 12.80 2.33
N PHE A 463 -20.21 12.59 2.38
CA PHE A 463 -21.16 13.65 2.71
C PHE A 463 -20.98 14.19 4.13
N LEU A 464 -20.80 13.32 5.11
CA LEU A 464 -20.67 13.70 6.52
C LEU A 464 -19.31 14.31 6.86
N SER A 465 -18.22 13.84 6.22
CA SER A 465 -16.86 14.29 6.52
C SER A 465 -16.46 15.59 5.84
N GLY A 466 -16.84 15.75 4.56
CA GLY A 466 -16.42 16.85 3.69
C GLY A 466 -17.54 17.84 3.37
N ASP A 467 -17.27 18.66 2.38
CA ASP A 467 -18.22 19.56 1.72
C ASP A 467 -18.36 19.19 0.23
N ASP A 468 -17.96 17.98 -0.13
CA ASP A 468 -18.02 17.45 -1.50
C ASP A 468 -19.48 17.33 -1.97
N GLU A 469 -19.71 17.57 -3.25
CA GLU A 469 -20.97 17.31 -3.91
C GLU A 469 -21.03 15.85 -4.36
N ILE A 470 -22.22 15.26 -4.24
CA ILE A 470 -22.47 13.87 -4.61
C ILE A 470 -23.55 13.83 -5.69
N ILE A 471 -23.17 13.34 -6.85
CA ILE A 471 -24.10 13.13 -7.96
C ILE A 471 -24.13 11.63 -8.26
N VAL A 472 -25.32 11.04 -8.27
CA VAL A 472 -25.54 9.63 -8.51
C VAL A 472 -26.42 9.44 -9.73
N ILE A 473 -25.99 8.61 -10.68
CA ILE A 473 -26.86 8.07 -11.73
C ILE A 473 -27.25 6.66 -11.33
N ASP A 474 -28.52 6.46 -11.07
CA ASP A 474 -29.08 5.25 -10.46
C ASP A 474 -29.99 4.48 -11.43
N PRO A 475 -29.47 3.46 -12.13
CA PRO A 475 -30.26 2.66 -13.06
C PRO A 475 -31.21 1.67 -12.39
N MET A 476 -31.15 1.52 -11.06
CA MET A 476 -31.97 0.57 -10.31
C MET A 476 -32.87 1.23 -9.28
N ASN A 477 -32.74 2.53 -9.06
CA ASN A 477 -33.42 3.33 -8.03
C ASN A 477 -33.13 2.80 -6.61
N GLU A 478 -31.89 2.45 -6.33
CA GLU A 478 -31.45 1.91 -5.03
C GLU A 478 -30.96 3.01 -4.06
N TYR A 479 -30.70 4.25 -4.54
CA TYR A 479 -30.05 5.31 -3.77
C TYR A 479 -30.97 6.46 -3.35
N PHE A 480 -32.27 6.39 -3.62
CA PHE A 480 -33.24 7.46 -3.29
C PHE A 480 -33.29 7.68 -1.78
N ASP A 481 -33.41 6.61 -0.99
CA ASP A 481 -33.51 6.68 0.48
C ASP A 481 -32.36 7.43 1.12
N ILE A 482 -31.11 7.23 0.63
CA ILE A 482 -29.96 7.90 1.19
C ILE A 482 -29.92 9.38 0.81
N ALA A 483 -30.32 9.74 -0.40
CA ALA A 483 -30.43 11.14 -0.80
C ALA A 483 -31.48 11.87 0.06
N GLU A 484 -32.67 11.31 0.22
CA GLU A 484 -33.72 11.87 1.05
C GLU A 484 -33.31 12.03 2.51
N THR A 485 -32.55 11.02 3.04
CA THR A 485 -32.02 11.03 4.42
C THR A 485 -31.10 12.22 4.67
N TYR A 486 -30.29 12.59 3.67
CA TYR A 486 -29.37 13.73 3.77
C TYR A 486 -29.97 15.04 3.20
N GLY A 487 -31.28 15.10 2.94
CA GLY A 487 -31.96 16.31 2.41
C GLY A 487 -31.55 16.60 0.98
N GLY A 488 -31.12 15.60 0.24
CA GLY A 488 -30.74 15.68 -1.16
C GLY A 488 -31.95 15.73 -2.11
N THR A 489 -31.67 15.95 -3.39
CA THR A 489 -32.67 15.97 -4.45
C THR A 489 -32.71 14.63 -5.17
N VAL A 490 -33.91 14.07 -5.34
CA VAL A 490 -34.16 12.88 -6.15
C VAL A 490 -34.87 13.31 -7.43
N VAL A 491 -34.21 13.12 -8.56
CA VAL A 491 -34.75 13.35 -9.89
C VAL A 491 -35.07 12.00 -10.53
N ASN A 492 -36.31 11.54 -10.36
CA ASN A 492 -36.76 10.32 -11.02
C ASN A 492 -37.13 10.63 -12.47
N MET A 493 -36.27 10.22 -13.41
CA MET A 493 -36.48 10.42 -14.85
C MET A 493 -37.30 9.26 -15.41
N SER A 494 -38.50 9.56 -15.85
CA SER A 494 -39.45 8.60 -16.44
C SER A 494 -40.29 9.31 -17.47
N ILE A 495 -40.81 8.60 -18.43
CA ILE A 495 -41.78 9.16 -19.40
C ILE A 495 -43.10 9.61 -18.76
N TYR A 496 -43.34 9.26 -17.49
CA TYR A 496 -44.53 9.61 -16.70
C TYR A 496 -44.24 10.58 -15.56
N THR A 497 -43.01 11.13 -15.51
CA THR A 497 -42.62 12.03 -14.41
C THR A 497 -42.96 13.49 -14.74
N ASP A 498 -43.22 14.28 -13.70
CA ASP A 498 -43.31 15.73 -13.77
C ASP A 498 -41.94 16.40 -13.46
N ASN A 499 -40.85 15.65 -13.34
CA ASN A 499 -39.51 16.16 -13.11
C ASN A 499 -38.78 16.35 -14.46
N TYR A 500 -38.40 17.57 -14.74
CA TYR A 500 -37.80 17.97 -16.00
C TYR A 500 -36.41 18.57 -15.77
N VAL A 501 -35.48 18.22 -16.65
CA VAL A 501 -34.15 18.83 -16.74
C VAL A 501 -33.91 19.29 -18.15
N ASN A 502 -33.68 20.58 -18.33
CA ASN A 502 -33.50 21.20 -19.64
C ASN A 502 -32.07 21.05 -20.15
N PRO A 503 -31.82 20.31 -21.21
CA PRO A 503 -30.44 20.12 -21.76
C PRO A 503 -29.87 21.44 -22.33
N LEU A 504 -30.70 22.44 -22.65
CA LEU A 504 -30.26 23.72 -23.16
C LEU A 504 -30.17 24.81 -22.09
N GLU A 505 -30.37 24.46 -20.83
CA GLU A 505 -30.24 25.43 -19.73
C GLU A 505 -28.78 25.91 -19.58
N MET A 506 -28.61 27.21 -19.48
CA MET A 506 -27.37 27.90 -19.15
C MET A 506 -27.69 29.34 -18.71
N ASP A 507 -26.75 30.00 -18.05
CA ASP A 507 -26.89 31.40 -17.66
C ASP A 507 -26.88 32.34 -18.89
N VAL A 508 -28.06 32.53 -19.46
CA VAL A 508 -28.25 33.38 -20.65
C VAL A 508 -28.11 34.86 -20.32
N TRP A 509 -28.21 35.27 -19.04
CA TRP A 509 -28.15 36.66 -18.63
C TRP A 509 -26.71 37.20 -18.63
N SER A 510 -25.73 36.34 -18.40
CA SER A 510 -24.29 36.67 -18.46
C SER A 510 -23.70 36.61 -19.87
N LEU A 511 -24.47 36.16 -20.89
CA LEU A 511 -23.99 36.04 -22.26
C LEU A 511 -23.69 37.43 -22.87
N ASP A 512 -22.46 37.61 -23.38
CA ASP A 512 -22.07 38.72 -24.24
C ASP A 512 -22.27 38.34 -25.71
N PRO A 513 -23.08 39.09 -26.49
CA PRO A 513 -23.29 38.84 -27.91
C PRO A 513 -22.00 38.83 -28.76
N ASN A 514 -20.93 39.43 -28.26
CA ASN A 514 -19.64 39.54 -28.96
C ASN A 514 -18.57 38.55 -28.48
N ASP A 515 -18.75 37.95 -27.32
CA ASP A 515 -17.84 36.95 -26.74
C ASP A 515 -18.51 35.62 -26.44
N SER A 516 -18.90 34.92 -27.51
CA SER A 516 -19.52 33.60 -27.45
C SER A 516 -18.49 32.42 -27.34
N LYS A 517 -17.26 32.69 -26.93
CA LYS A 517 -16.16 31.72 -27.08
C LYS A 517 -16.06 30.64 -26.00
N GLY A 518 -16.72 30.81 -24.85
CA GLY A 518 -16.71 29.84 -23.76
C GLY A 518 -17.96 28.97 -23.71
N MET A 519 -18.99 29.45 -22.97
CA MET A 519 -20.19 28.67 -22.64
C MET A 519 -21.00 28.19 -23.86
N VAL A 520 -21.13 29.03 -24.91
CA VAL A 520 -21.88 28.64 -26.14
C VAL A 520 -21.16 27.55 -26.91
N ARG A 521 -19.82 27.52 -26.89
CA ARG A 521 -19.04 26.47 -27.54
C ARG A 521 -19.19 25.14 -26.79
N GLU A 522 -19.11 25.14 -25.50
CA GLU A 522 -19.30 23.93 -24.67
C GLU A 522 -20.72 23.38 -24.84
N LYS A 523 -21.73 24.25 -24.86
CA LYS A 523 -23.11 23.84 -25.17
C LYS A 523 -23.23 23.29 -26.59
N GLY A 524 -22.49 23.82 -27.55
CA GLY A 524 -22.38 23.28 -28.90
C GLY A 524 -21.80 21.87 -28.95
N GLU A 525 -20.69 21.62 -28.25
CA GLU A 525 -20.08 20.31 -28.13
C GLU A 525 -21.02 19.29 -27.46
N PHE A 526 -21.71 19.71 -26.43
CA PHE A 526 -22.76 18.92 -25.79
C PHE A 526 -23.90 18.55 -26.75
N MET A 527 -24.45 19.50 -27.46
CA MET A 527 -25.55 19.27 -28.43
C MET A 527 -25.10 18.38 -29.58
N LEU A 528 -23.84 18.44 -30.00
CA LEU A 528 -23.28 17.50 -30.98
C LEU A 528 -23.35 16.07 -30.45
N GLY A 529 -22.90 15.82 -29.21
CA GLY A 529 -22.98 14.51 -28.56
C GLY A 529 -24.42 14.02 -28.40
N LEU A 530 -25.36 14.90 -27.98
CA LEU A 530 -26.78 14.57 -27.82
C LEU A 530 -27.39 14.16 -29.16
N CYS A 531 -27.20 14.97 -30.22
CA CYS A 531 -27.70 14.65 -31.54
C CYS A 531 -27.12 13.35 -32.10
N GLU A 532 -25.86 13.08 -31.87
CA GLU A 532 -25.18 11.82 -32.30
C GLU A 532 -25.86 10.60 -31.68
N GLN A 533 -26.20 10.67 -30.39
CA GLN A 533 -26.93 9.59 -29.74
C GLN A 533 -28.37 9.45 -30.19
N CYS A 534 -29.08 10.56 -30.40
CA CYS A 534 -30.48 10.54 -30.89
C CYS A 534 -30.56 9.99 -32.33
N ILE A 535 -29.57 10.24 -33.16
CA ILE A 535 -29.50 9.73 -34.54
C ILE A 535 -29.12 8.26 -34.57
N GLY A 536 -28.37 7.78 -33.57
CA GLY A 536 -27.92 6.39 -33.46
C GLY A 536 -26.70 6.05 -34.33
N ASP A 537 -26.16 6.99 -35.10
CA ASP A 537 -24.98 6.87 -35.94
C ASP A 537 -24.06 8.08 -35.77
N SER A 538 -22.78 7.91 -36.13
CA SER A 538 -21.78 8.99 -36.05
C SER A 538 -22.10 10.12 -37.03
N LEU A 539 -22.15 11.36 -36.50
CA LEU A 539 -22.43 12.57 -37.28
C LEU A 539 -21.32 12.81 -38.32
N ASN A 540 -21.71 13.05 -39.56
CA ASN A 540 -20.80 13.52 -40.59
C ASN A 540 -20.40 14.98 -40.42
N SER A 541 -19.35 15.45 -41.10
CA SER A 541 -18.83 16.82 -40.96
C SER A 541 -19.84 17.92 -41.30
N ARG A 542 -20.82 17.66 -42.21
CA ARG A 542 -21.88 18.62 -42.55
C ARG A 542 -22.89 18.74 -41.42
N GLN A 543 -23.35 17.61 -40.90
CA GLN A 543 -24.27 17.56 -39.76
C GLN A 543 -23.66 18.26 -38.54
N LYS A 544 -22.38 18.00 -38.21
CA LYS A 544 -21.68 18.69 -37.11
C LYS A 544 -21.67 20.22 -37.31
N SER A 545 -21.38 20.67 -38.52
CA SER A 545 -21.38 22.12 -38.85
C SER A 545 -22.75 22.75 -38.75
N ILE A 546 -23.81 22.02 -39.11
CA ILE A 546 -25.20 22.50 -39.03
C ILE A 546 -25.61 22.65 -37.55
N ILE A 547 -25.36 21.61 -36.73
CA ILE A 547 -25.68 21.62 -35.29
C ILE A 547 -24.98 22.78 -34.60
N ASP A 548 -23.64 22.89 -34.76
CA ASP A 548 -22.84 23.97 -34.15
C ASP A 548 -23.37 25.38 -34.55
N ARG A 549 -23.67 25.55 -35.85
CA ARG A 549 -24.26 26.80 -36.36
C ARG A 549 -25.61 27.11 -35.73
N CYS A 550 -26.48 26.12 -35.60
CA CYS A 550 -27.83 26.30 -35.02
C CYS A 550 -27.77 26.63 -33.54
N VAL A 551 -26.92 25.95 -32.77
CA VAL A 551 -26.69 26.22 -31.34
C VAL A 551 -26.17 27.66 -31.15
N ARG A 552 -25.14 28.06 -31.92
CA ARG A 552 -24.63 29.43 -31.86
C ARG A 552 -25.70 30.47 -32.22
N LYS A 553 -26.47 30.22 -33.26
CA LYS A 553 -27.57 31.13 -33.68
C LYS A 553 -28.59 31.29 -32.55
N LEU A 554 -29.00 30.17 -31.92
CA LEU A 554 -29.96 30.16 -30.80
C LEU A 554 -29.52 31.12 -29.68
N TYR A 555 -28.32 30.92 -29.16
CA TYR A 555 -27.83 31.72 -28.02
C TYR A 555 -27.45 33.16 -28.41
N ILE A 556 -26.95 33.40 -29.63
CA ILE A 556 -26.70 34.77 -30.11
C ILE A 556 -27.99 35.54 -30.26
N ASP A 557 -29.06 34.93 -30.78
CA ASP A 557 -30.33 35.59 -30.94
C ASP A 557 -30.94 35.93 -29.57
N ILE A 558 -30.81 35.02 -28.58
CA ILE A 558 -31.25 35.28 -27.19
C ILE A 558 -30.37 36.38 -26.54
N ALA A 559 -29.07 36.37 -26.73
CA ALA A 559 -28.18 37.39 -26.17
C ALA A 559 -28.46 38.79 -26.71
N ARG A 560 -28.96 38.89 -27.94
CA ARG A 560 -29.37 40.17 -28.61
C ARG A 560 -30.82 40.59 -28.29
N SER A 561 -31.63 39.66 -27.80
CA SER A 561 -33.01 39.94 -27.41
C SER A 561 -33.08 40.87 -26.22
N LYS A 562 -34.09 41.75 -26.20
CA LYS A 562 -34.42 42.56 -25.01
C LYS A 562 -34.98 41.73 -23.88
N GLU A 563 -35.72 40.69 -24.21
CA GLU A 563 -36.27 39.72 -23.28
C GLU A 563 -35.47 38.41 -23.41
N LYS A 564 -34.54 38.18 -22.48
CA LYS A 564 -33.77 36.93 -22.41
C LYS A 564 -34.64 35.83 -21.79
N TYR A 565 -34.56 34.63 -22.34
CA TYR A 565 -35.24 33.44 -21.84
C TYR A 565 -34.31 32.23 -21.96
N ILE A 566 -34.53 31.19 -21.17
CA ILE A 566 -33.82 29.95 -21.27
C ILE A 566 -34.45 29.11 -22.38
N PRO A 567 -33.71 28.76 -23.46
CA PRO A 567 -34.29 28.00 -24.57
C PRO A 567 -34.58 26.55 -24.15
N VAL A 568 -35.54 25.92 -24.85
CA VAL A 568 -35.87 24.50 -24.74
C VAL A 568 -35.61 23.78 -26.07
N MET A 569 -35.73 22.46 -26.11
CA MET A 569 -35.42 21.67 -27.32
C MET A 569 -36.25 22.07 -28.52
N SER A 570 -37.51 22.52 -28.37
CA SER A 570 -38.33 23.04 -29.46
C SER A 570 -37.73 24.28 -30.14
N ASP A 571 -37.07 25.18 -29.38
CA ASP A 571 -36.42 26.35 -29.98
C ASP A 571 -35.25 25.96 -30.90
N PHE A 572 -34.49 24.96 -30.49
CA PHE A 572 -33.39 24.39 -31.30
C PHE A 572 -33.93 23.67 -32.55
N TYR A 573 -34.99 22.87 -32.37
CA TYR A 573 -35.67 22.16 -33.46
C TYR A 573 -36.20 23.12 -34.54
N ASP A 574 -36.81 24.22 -34.15
CA ASP A 574 -37.36 25.24 -35.06
C ASP A 574 -36.24 25.91 -35.87
N ILE A 575 -35.07 26.15 -35.25
CA ILE A 575 -33.92 26.68 -35.95
C ILE A 575 -33.32 25.65 -36.95
N LEU A 576 -33.33 24.39 -36.62
CA LEU A 576 -32.89 23.30 -37.54
C LEU A 576 -33.85 23.22 -38.73
N MET A 577 -35.16 23.24 -38.50
CA MET A 577 -36.17 23.19 -39.57
C MET A 577 -36.12 24.41 -40.48
N ALA A 578 -35.66 25.55 -39.98
CA ALA A 578 -35.48 26.76 -40.77
C ALA A 578 -34.18 26.78 -41.63
N GLN A 579 -33.31 25.76 -41.53
CA GLN A 579 -32.13 25.68 -42.37
C GLN A 579 -32.49 25.19 -43.79
N PRO A 580 -31.75 25.63 -44.81
CA PRO A 580 -32.04 25.26 -46.19
C PRO A 580 -31.58 23.86 -46.56
N GLU A 581 -30.64 23.28 -45.78
CA GLU A 581 -30.02 21.96 -46.06
C GLU A 581 -30.94 20.80 -45.69
N ASP A 582 -31.00 19.75 -46.50
CA ASP A 582 -31.83 18.57 -46.24
C ASP A 582 -31.27 17.77 -45.05
N GLU A 583 -29.96 17.77 -44.82
CA GLU A 583 -29.32 17.17 -43.64
C GLU A 583 -29.82 17.80 -42.34
N ALA A 584 -30.20 19.08 -42.31
CA ALA A 584 -30.76 19.72 -41.15
C ALA A 584 -32.15 19.18 -40.82
N LYS A 585 -32.97 18.89 -41.86
CA LYS A 585 -34.28 18.27 -41.69
C LYS A 585 -34.19 16.84 -41.21
N ASP A 586 -33.18 16.08 -41.66
CA ASP A 586 -32.91 14.71 -41.20
C ASP A 586 -32.56 14.72 -39.70
N ILE A 587 -31.72 15.67 -39.25
CA ILE A 587 -31.39 15.86 -37.83
C ILE A 587 -32.65 16.22 -37.05
N ALA A 588 -33.44 17.18 -37.55
CA ALA A 588 -34.70 17.60 -36.89
C ALA A 588 -35.67 16.43 -36.76
N LEU A 589 -35.85 15.64 -37.82
CA LEU A 589 -36.72 14.46 -37.81
C LEU A 589 -36.26 13.43 -36.74
N SER A 590 -34.98 13.24 -36.59
CA SER A 590 -34.42 12.36 -35.56
C SER A 590 -34.65 12.88 -34.14
N LEU A 591 -34.74 14.18 -33.97
CA LEU A 591 -35.04 14.83 -32.68
C LEU A 591 -36.55 14.96 -32.40
N GLU A 592 -37.44 14.72 -33.38
CA GLU A 592 -38.90 14.93 -33.26
C GLU A 592 -39.49 14.12 -32.09
N LEU A 593 -38.99 12.91 -31.86
CA LEU A 593 -39.41 12.07 -30.74
C LEU A 593 -39.20 12.74 -29.37
N PHE A 594 -38.14 13.54 -29.24
CA PHE A 594 -37.73 14.22 -28.01
C PHE A 594 -38.33 15.63 -27.88
N VAL A 595 -38.92 16.18 -28.94
CA VAL A 595 -39.50 17.52 -28.95
C VAL A 595 -41.04 17.44 -28.90
N ASN A 596 -41.63 16.70 -29.85
CA ASN A 596 -43.05 16.61 -30.03
C ASN A 596 -43.63 15.19 -29.78
N GLY A 597 -42.74 14.20 -29.59
CA GLY A 597 -43.11 12.81 -29.43
C GLY A 597 -43.26 12.37 -27.97
N SER A 598 -43.27 11.03 -27.76
CA SER A 598 -43.50 10.41 -26.46
C SER A 598 -42.35 10.60 -25.46
N LEU A 599 -41.21 11.11 -25.90
CA LEU A 599 -40.03 11.36 -25.06
C LEU A 599 -39.73 12.85 -24.87
N ASN A 600 -40.79 13.68 -24.83
CA ASN A 600 -40.67 15.14 -24.72
C ASN A 600 -40.22 15.65 -23.33
N ILE A 601 -39.81 14.78 -22.43
CA ILE A 601 -39.34 15.11 -21.07
C ILE A 601 -38.17 16.12 -21.06
N PHE A 602 -37.42 16.22 -22.15
CA PHE A 602 -36.33 17.19 -22.32
C PHE A 602 -36.74 18.51 -22.95
N ASN A 603 -38.00 18.65 -23.33
CA ASN A 603 -38.54 19.87 -23.93
C ASN A 603 -39.29 20.76 -22.94
N HIS A 604 -38.85 20.79 -21.71
CA HIS A 604 -39.43 21.58 -20.62
C HIS A 604 -38.31 22.37 -19.89
N GLN A 605 -38.70 23.41 -19.19
CA GLN A 605 -37.83 24.12 -18.27
C GLN A 605 -37.49 23.21 -17.07
N THR A 606 -36.28 23.30 -16.56
CA THR A 606 -35.89 22.60 -15.34
C THR A 606 -36.77 23.03 -14.17
N ASN A 607 -37.37 22.09 -13.49
CA ASN A 607 -38.25 22.33 -12.33
C ASN A 607 -37.78 21.61 -11.07
N VAL A 608 -36.60 21.02 -11.10
CA VAL A 608 -35.95 20.33 -9.97
C VAL A 608 -34.73 21.12 -9.51
N ASP A 609 -34.44 21.07 -8.22
CA ASP A 609 -33.20 21.65 -7.68
C ASP A 609 -32.01 20.75 -7.99
N VAL A 610 -31.23 21.14 -8.98
CA VAL A 610 -30.02 20.42 -9.42
C VAL A 610 -28.74 20.90 -8.70
N ASP A 611 -28.81 22.00 -7.95
CA ASP A 611 -27.70 22.60 -7.21
C ASP A 611 -27.58 22.04 -5.78
N ASN A 612 -28.38 21.02 -5.45
CA ASN A 612 -28.31 20.37 -4.15
C ASN A 612 -27.01 19.56 -4.02
N ARG A 613 -26.40 19.66 -2.87
CA ARG A 613 -25.14 18.95 -2.55
C ARG A 613 -25.22 17.42 -2.73
N PHE A 614 -26.42 16.82 -2.64
CA PHE A 614 -26.63 15.40 -2.90
C PHE A 614 -27.79 15.24 -3.91
N THR A 615 -27.46 14.87 -5.12
CA THR A 615 -28.46 14.71 -6.19
C THR A 615 -28.42 13.31 -6.77
N VAL A 616 -29.57 12.64 -6.84
CA VAL A 616 -29.71 11.30 -7.42
C VAL A 616 -30.62 11.33 -8.63
N TYR A 617 -30.13 10.90 -9.78
CA TYR A 617 -30.90 10.74 -11.00
C TYR A 617 -31.30 9.27 -11.15
N GLY A 618 -32.56 8.94 -10.89
CA GLY A 618 -33.14 7.64 -11.14
C GLY A 618 -33.46 7.49 -12.63
N ILE A 619 -32.89 6.53 -13.30
CA ILE A 619 -33.03 6.32 -14.75
C ILE A 619 -33.63 4.94 -15.09
N ARG A 620 -34.15 4.23 -14.10
CA ARG A 620 -34.67 2.87 -14.25
C ARG A 620 -35.80 2.76 -15.27
N ASP A 621 -36.68 3.74 -15.28
CA ASP A 621 -37.90 3.75 -16.10
C ASP A 621 -37.68 4.31 -17.51
N LEU A 622 -36.42 4.70 -17.82
CA LEU A 622 -36.02 5.09 -19.16
C LEU A 622 -35.58 3.87 -19.96
N GLY A 623 -36.04 3.75 -21.20
CA GLY A 623 -35.60 2.69 -22.10
C GLY A 623 -34.09 2.73 -22.41
N THR A 624 -33.56 1.62 -22.93
CA THR A 624 -32.12 1.47 -23.20
C THR A 624 -31.50 2.52 -24.12
N GLU A 625 -32.28 3.03 -25.10
CA GLU A 625 -31.84 4.07 -26.04
C GLU A 625 -31.67 5.43 -25.37
N LEU A 626 -32.53 5.72 -24.41
CA LEU A 626 -32.48 6.97 -23.66
C LEU A 626 -31.37 7.01 -22.61
N ILE A 627 -31.00 5.86 -22.04
CA ILE A 627 -29.89 5.74 -21.05
C ILE A 627 -28.58 6.25 -21.65
N ALA A 628 -28.35 6.00 -22.94
CA ALA A 628 -27.14 6.48 -23.64
C ALA A 628 -27.18 8.03 -23.78
N ALA A 629 -28.31 8.60 -24.14
CA ALA A 629 -28.47 10.05 -24.25
C ALA A 629 -28.31 10.76 -22.90
N ILE A 630 -28.82 10.17 -21.83
CA ILE A 630 -28.66 10.69 -20.47
C ILE A 630 -27.24 10.55 -19.95
N ALA A 631 -26.55 9.44 -20.23
CA ALA A 631 -25.13 9.28 -19.88
C ALA A 631 -24.26 10.37 -20.52
N ILE A 632 -24.63 10.86 -21.70
CA ILE A 632 -23.95 11.98 -22.36
C ILE A 632 -24.36 13.33 -21.72
N LEU A 633 -25.61 13.50 -21.39
CA LEU A 633 -26.07 14.64 -20.62
C LEU A 633 -25.28 14.80 -19.31
N TYR A 634 -24.90 13.69 -18.68
CA TYR A 634 -24.14 13.69 -17.47
C TYR A 634 -22.65 14.05 -17.67
N ASN A 635 -22.00 13.50 -18.69
CA ASN A 635 -20.56 13.70 -18.88
C ASN A 635 -20.17 15.09 -19.41
N SER A 636 -21.10 15.91 -19.83
CA SER A 636 -20.81 17.21 -20.43
C SER A 636 -21.51 18.41 -19.79
N PRO A 637 -22.82 18.40 -19.48
CA PRO A 637 -23.48 19.62 -18.97
C PRO A 637 -23.56 19.72 -17.45
N PHE A 638 -23.51 18.61 -16.71
CA PHE A 638 -23.40 18.69 -15.25
C PHE A 638 -22.04 19.20 -14.80
N ALA A 639 -20.99 19.00 -15.59
CA ALA A 639 -19.71 19.69 -15.41
C ALA A 639 -19.80 21.19 -15.69
N LEU A 640 -20.87 21.65 -16.38
CA LEU A 640 -21.12 23.05 -16.71
C LEU A 640 -22.07 23.77 -15.73
N PHE A 641 -22.83 23.00 -14.95
CA PHE A 641 -23.74 23.54 -13.90
C PHE A 641 -23.04 23.62 -12.54
N LEU A 642 -21.95 22.91 -12.35
CA LEU A 642 -21.13 23.10 -11.16
C LEU A 642 -20.41 24.46 -11.27
N PRO A 643 -20.45 25.32 -10.23
CA PRO A 643 -19.59 26.49 -10.21
C PRO A 643 -18.14 26.07 -10.49
N PRO A 644 -17.33 26.92 -11.16
CA PRO A 644 -15.95 26.57 -11.44
C PRO A 644 -15.29 26.14 -10.14
N LEU A 645 -14.94 24.86 -10.06
CA LEU A 645 -14.29 24.28 -8.90
C LEU A 645 -13.01 25.09 -8.64
N GLU A 646 -12.92 25.72 -7.49
CA GLU A 646 -11.64 26.30 -7.05
C GLU A 646 -10.61 25.18 -7.06
N SER A 647 -9.40 25.47 -7.53
CA SER A 647 -8.33 24.49 -7.72
C SER A 647 -8.08 23.68 -6.43
N GLY A 648 -8.63 22.49 -6.35
CA GLY A 648 -8.57 21.59 -5.19
C GLY A 648 -9.80 20.71 -4.96
N ASP A 649 -10.93 21.04 -5.55
CA ASP A 649 -12.16 20.24 -5.40
C ASP A 649 -12.22 19.11 -6.44
N THR A 650 -12.45 17.90 -5.99
CA THR A 650 -12.61 16.72 -6.84
C THR A 650 -14.03 16.21 -6.78
N VAL A 651 -14.71 16.16 -7.93
CA VAL A 651 -16.00 15.47 -8.07
C VAL A 651 -15.75 13.96 -8.05
N GLN A 652 -16.28 13.27 -7.05
CA GLN A 652 -16.26 11.79 -7.01
C GLN A 652 -17.48 11.26 -7.74
N THR A 653 -17.27 10.65 -8.89
CA THR A 653 -18.33 10.07 -9.71
C THR A 653 -18.48 8.58 -9.42
N VAL A 654 -19.62 8.15 -8.90
CA VAL A 654 -19.95 6.73 -8.79
C VAL A 654 -20.86 6.36 -9.96
N THR A 655 -20.31 5.85 -11.06
CA THR A 655 -21.10 5.39 -12.20
C THR A 655 -21.37 3.89 -12.11
N SER A 656 -22.60 3.50 -11.80
CA SER A 656 -23.04 2.10 -11.83
C SER A 656 -23.39 1.60 -13.26
N ALA A 657 -23.54 2.50 -14.24
CA ALA A 657 -23.91 2.16 -15.61
C ALA A 657 -22.85 1.32 -16.36
N TYR A 658 -21.58 1.58 -16.17
CA TYR A 658 -20.49 0.79 -16.77
C TYR A 658 -20.44 -0.68 -16.30
N VAL A 659 -21.01 -0.97 -15.13
CA VAL A 659 -21.03 -2.33 -14.56
C VAL A 659 -21.97 -3.27 -15.31
N GLN A 660 -23.03 -2.78 -15.95
CA GLN A 660 -23.98 -3.62 -16.69
C GLN A 660 -23.46 -4.06 -18.05
N GLU A 661 -22.76 -3.21 -18.78
CA GLU A 661 -22.18 -3.57 -20.08
C GLU A 661 -21.02 -4.58 -19.94
N PHE A 662 -20.17 -4.38 -18.95
CA PHE A 662 -19.11 -5.34 -18.62
C PHE A 662 -19.66 -6.70 -18.18
N ASN A 663 -20.74 -6.75 -17.41
CA ASN A 663 -21.42 -7.98 -17.02
C ASN A 663 -22.05 -8.72 -18.23
N ARG A 664 -22.50 -8.03 -19.26
CA ARG A 664 -22.97 -8.65 -20.51
C ARG A 664 -21.83 -9.29 -21.29
N ASP A 665 -20.68 -8.64 -21.38
CA ASP A 665 -19.53 -9.14 -22.11
C ASP A 665 -18.81 -10.27 -21.36
N VAL A 666 -18.72 -10.21 -20.03
CA VAL A 666 -18.23 -11.31 -19.18
C VAL A 666 -19.16 -12.52 -19.27
N LYS A 667 -20.48 -12.34 -19.25
CA LYS A 667 -21.44 -13.44 -19.46
C LYS A 667 -21.36 -14.01 -20.87
N ARG A 668 -21.14 -13.19 -21.91
CA ARG A 668 -20.93 -13.68 -23.29
C ARG A 668 -19.64 -14.47 -23.40
N LYS A 669 -18.53 -13.99 -22.84
CA LYS A 669 -17.24 -14.72 -22.83
C LYS A 669 -17.29 -16.00 -22.00
N ALA A 670 -17.95 -15.99 -20.83
CA ALA A 670 -18.15 -17.18 -20.01
C ALA A 670 -19.05 -18.21 -20.70
N CYS A 671 -20.06 -17.78 -21.45
CA CYS A 671 -20.91 -18.67 -22.28
C CYS A 671 -20.16 -19.26 -23.47
N GLN A 672 -19.23 -18.51 -24.07
CA GLN A 672 -18.38 -19.00 -25.17
C GLN A 672 -17.33 -20.00 -24.66
N CYS A 673 -16.73 -19.78 -23.50
CA CYS A 673 -15.85 -20.76 -22.84
C CYS A 673 -16.58 -22.07 -22.51
N LYS A 674 -17.82 -22.01 -21.98
CA LYS A 674 -18.60 -23.22 -21.71
C LYS A 674 -19.02 -24.00 -22.98
N ARG A 675 -19.17 -23.33 -24.13
CA ARG A 675 -19.42 -24.00 -25.42
C ARG A 675 -18.15 -24.60 -26.02
N GLY A 676 -16.97 -23.97 -25.80
CA GLY A 676 -15.68 -24.50 -26.22
C GLY A 676 -15.21 -25.75 -25.45
N CYS A 677 -15.62 -25.92 -24.21
CA CYS A 677 -15.28 -27.09 -23.39
C CYS A 677 -16.17 -28.32 -23.66
N LYS A 678 -17.33 -28.17 -24.34
CA LYS A 678 -18.20 -29.32 -24.73
C LYS A 678 -17.89 -29.92 -26.10
N SER A 679 -16.92 -29.38 -26.86
CA SER A 679 -16.51 -29.90 -28.17
C SER A 679 -15.15 -30.63 -28.16
N LYS A 680 -14.61 -30.94 -26.97
CA LYS A 680 -13.42 -31.79 -26.81
C LYS A 680 -13.67 -32.79 -25.67
N GLY A 681 -14.63 -33.67 -25.86
CA GLY A 681 -14.89 -34.84 -25.03
C GLY A 681 -15.32 -35.97 -25.92
#